data_7cb558df770d613a76b63d00924236bd
#
_entry.id   7cb558df770d613a76b63d00924236bd
#
_cell.length_a   1.000
_cell.length_b   1.000
_cell.length_c   1.000
_cell.angle_alpha   90.00
_cell.angle_beta   90.00
_cell.angle_gamma   90.00
#
_symmetry.space_group_name_H-M   'P 1'
#
loop_
_entity.id
_entity.type
_entity.pdbx_description
1 polymer ?
#
loop_
_entity_poly.entity_id
_entity_poly.type
_entity_poly.pdbx_seq_one_letter_code
_entity_poly.pdbx_strand_id
1 'polypeptide(L)'
;MSEPSTPLMRQYAAIKKEHPNALLFFRLGDFYELFFDDAVLAARELQITLTSRNKEKGVVIPMCGVPYHAAEGYISKLIRRGFKVAVCEQVEDARLATKLVRREVTRVVTPGTAADSLLNAEENNFLAAVATVGDRVGFAALDLSTGEFRATEFAGESAGRRIQEELEQLRPKEMLYGSSAPLLERVRGGTGVSPVGGSTIAPLALVSGSGWVETPLDDWIFAPDHAIPLLENHFGVLSLEGFGLAGKPAAAAAAGAILYYIRSTQRGTLDHVDRIGFYERQNCLVLDAVTVRNLELIEPLFAGTDAGVTLFRCMDATATPMGKRLLRTWMLRPSLDPSEINGRLDSVEVQVKDTVRREELRRALDGILDLERLLSRVTLETANPRDVLALAASLARIPKVRTVLAGLSALRLGALHTAIDELGDLREKIDRTLVPEPPLTLSDGGVIAAGVDKDLDELRDLSRNSKQYLAQVETRERERTGIGSLKVKFNSIFGYYIEISKANLHLSPADYERKQTLVNAERFTTPELKEYESKILDAQEKIVEIERRLFAELRSAIAAEAKRIRQTALALAEVDVLGCLAHIAALRNYCRPHFDETEKAGDVGDLEIVEGRHPVIELQELAAGSERFVPNELFLDSSTHNIVVLTGPNMGGKSTYLRQAALIVIMAQMGSFVPARAVRLGIVDRVFTRIGASDNLARGRSTFMVEMTETAAILHTATARSLILLDEIGRGTSTYDGLAIAWAAIEYLHARVRAKTLFATHYFELTELTEQLSGVKNYHVSVKETGGSVVFLRRVEPGAADRSYGIEVAKLAGLPNEVVVRAREVLAEHESSERRLSEHLTPGSSTEPERPTQLTIFTPLSQPVLEKLREVDLDRLTPLEALNLLAELKRQID
;
A
#
# COMPACT_ATOMS: atom_id res chain seq x y z
N MET A 1 -12.60 23.37 30.82
CA MET A 1 -12.96 22.18 31.67
C MET A 1 -12.69 22.57 33.12
N SER A 2 -13.64 22.35 34.04
CA SER A 2 -13.42 22.54 35.50
C SER A 2 -12.35 21.52 35.97
N GLU A 3 -11.45 21.94 36.87
CA GLU A 3 -10.40 21.04 37.40
C GLU A 3 -11.01 19.76 37.97
N PRO A 4 -10.51 18.59 37.57
CA PRO A 4 -10.99 17.31 38.04
C PRO A 4 -10.77 17.16 39.56
N SER A 5 -11.79 16.72 40.31
CA SER A 5 -11.75 16.73 41.77
C SER A 5 -11.00 15.56 42.37
N THR A 6 -10.97 14.38 41.68
CA THR A 6 -10.27 13.21 42.20
C THR A 6 -8.80 13.15 41.75
N PRO A 7 -7.89 12.58 42.58
CA PRO A 7 -6.50 12.43 42.23
C PRO A 7 -6.30 11.64 40.91
N LEU A 8 -7.12 10.63 40.67
CA LEU A 8 -7.09 9.81 39.45
C LEU A 8 -7.43 10.62 38.20
N MET A 9 -8.49 11.41 38.25
CA MET A 9 -8.91 12.22 37.11
C MET A 9 -7.91 13.38 36.84
N ARG A 10 -7.24 13.89 37.89
CA ARG A 10 -6.13 14.85 37.70
C ARG A 10 -4.95 14.22 36.98
N GLN A 11 -4.56 12.98 37.32
CA GLN A 11 -3.51 12.24 36.60
C GLN A 11 -3.92 12.00 35.14
N TYR A 12 -5.17 11.55 34.88
CA TYR A 12 -5.70 11.38 33.52
C TYR A 12 -5.64 12.70 32.71
N ALA A 13 -6.13 13.80 33.29
CA ALA A 13 -6.16 15.09 32.61
C ALA A 13 -4.76 15.64 32.33
N ALA A 14 -3.80 15.43 33.23
CA ALA A 14 -2.40 15.82 33.03
C ALA A 14 -1.79 15.09 31.83
N ILE A 15 -1.92 13.76 31.78
CA ILE A 15 -1.43 12.93 30.68
C ILE A 15 -2.16 13.25 29.36
N LYS A 16 -3.48 13.43 29.41
CA LYS A 16 -4.27 13.82 28.21
C LYS A 16 -3.84 15.17 27.64
N LYS A 17 -3.40 16.10 28.47
CA LYS A 17 -2.88 17.40 28.03
C LYS A 17 -1.56 17.29 27.26
N GLU A 18 -0.75 16.29 27.57
CA GLU A 18 0.50 15.99 26.83
C GLU A 18 0.22 15.31 25.50
N HIS A 19 -0.93 14.59 25.39
CA HIS A 19 -1.33 13.85 24.20
C HIS A 19 -2.75 14.25 23.73
N PRO A 20 -2.99 15.53 23.36
CA PRO A 20 -4.35 16.04 23.08
C PRO A 20 -5.02 15.36 21.89
N ASN A 21 -4.25 14.98 20.88
CA ASN A 21 -4.72 14.42 19.61
C ASN A 21 -4.77 12.87 19.58
N ALA A 22 -4.48 12.20 20.71
CA ALA A 22 -4.51 10.74 20.82
C ALA A 22 -5.61 10.29 21.79
N LEU A 23 -6.31 9.20 21.49
CA LEU A 23 -7.22 8.52 22.41
C LEU A 23 -6.41 7.90 23.55
N LEU A 24 -6.68 8.30 24.80
CA LEU A 24 -5.90 7.83 25.94
C LEU A 24 -6.46 6.54 26.53
N PHE A 25 -5.77 5.43 26.27
CA PHE A 25 -6.03 4.12 26.87
C PHE A 25 -5.35 4.07 28.25
N PHE A 26 -6.12 4.36 29.27
CA PHE A 26 -5.62 4.55 30.64
C PHE A 26 -5.78 3.29 31.46
N ARG A 27 -4.71 2.63 31.88
CA ARG A 27 -4.72 1.36 32.61
C ARG A 27 -5.32 1.49 34.00
N LEU A 28 -6.38 0.73 34.25
CA LEU A 28 -7.03 0.59 35.55
C LEU A 28 -7.33 -0.89 35.84
N GLY A 29 -6.47 -1.52 36.61
CA GLY A 29 -6.55 -2.97 36.88
C GLY A 29 -6.46 -3.77 35.59
N ASP A 30 -7.49 -4.58 35.31
CA ASP A 30 -7.55 -5.46 34.12
C ASP A 30 -8.14 -4.79 32.88
N PHE A 31 -8.41 -3.48 32.94
CA PHE A 31 -8.98 -2.73 31.83
C PHE A 31 -8.12 -1.53 31.44
N TYR A 32 -8.20 -1.17 30.15
CA TYR A 32 -7.94 0.19 29.71
C TYR A 32 -9.26 0.93 29.68
N GLU A 33 -9.35 2.01 30.45
CA GLU A 33 -10.53 2.86 30.51
C GLU A 33 -10.26 4.19 29.79
N LEU A 34 -11.25 4.66 29.05
CA LEU A 34 -11.26 5.96 28.40
C LEU A 34 -12.32 6.82 29.05
N PHE A 35 -12.08 8.13 29.12
CA PHE A 35 -12.98 9.07 29.78
C PHE A 35 -13.29 10.28 28.88
N PHE A 36 -14.35 11.02 29.23
CA PHE A 36 -14.80 12.24 28.54
C PHE A 36 -15.05 12.01 27.03
N ASP A 37 -14.55 12.94 26.19
CA ASP A 37 -14.75 12.90 24.75
C ASP A 37 -14.09 11.65 24.11
N ASP A 38 -12.96 11.19 24.66
CA ASP A 38 -12.30 9.96 24.20
C ASP A 38 -13.22 8.73 24.38
N ALA A 39 -13.96 8.67 25.49
CA ALA A 39 -14.90 7.57 25.75
C ALA A 39 -16.09 7.59 24.76
N VAL A 40 -16.64 8.76 24.48
CA VAL A 40 -17.76 8.90 23.53
C VAL A 40 -17.33 8.48 22.14
N LEU A 41 -16.16 8.98 21.71
CA LEU A 41 -15.60 8.68 20.39
C LEU A 41 -15.25 7.18 20.27
N ALA A 42 -14.50 6.64 21.22
CA ALA A 42 -14.09 5.24 21.21
C ALA A 42 -15.29 4.27 21.28
N ALA A 43 -16.32 4.58 22.12
CA ALA A 43 -17.52 3.74 22.21
C ALA A 43 -18.26 3.66 20.87
N ARG A 44 -18.37 4.79 20.14
CA ARG A 44 -18.99 4.85 18.81
C ARG A 44 -18.18 4.05 17.79
N GLU A 45 -16.87 4.30 17.72
CA GLU A 45 -16.01 3.71 16.70
C GLU A 45 -15.77 2.22 16.92
N LEU A 46 -15.67 1.77 18.17
CA LEU A 46 -15.44 0.36 18.51
C LEU A 46 -16.74 -0.43 18.68
N GLN A 47 -17.90 0.24 18.70
CA GLN A 47 -19.21 -0.35 18.97
C GLN A 47 -19.25 -1.04 20.35
N ILE A 48 -18.66 -0.42 21.39
CA ILE A 48 -18.66 -0.90 22.76
C ILE A 48 -19.58 -0.03 23.63
N THR A 49 -19.99 -0.57 24.79
CA THR A 49 -20.92 0.10 25.68
C THR A 49 -20.31 1.36 26.29
N LEU A 50 -20.97 2.50 26.10
CA LEU A 50 -20.69 3.73 26.82
C LEU A 50 -21.38 3.69 28.17
N THR A 51 -20.61 3.82 29.25
CA THR A 51 -21.07 3.86 30.64
C THR A 51 -20.72 5.19 31.27
N SER A 52 -20.96 5.34 32.54
CA SER A 52 -20.56 6.52 33.30
C SER A 52 -19.97 6.15 34.66
N ARG A 53 -18.90 6.84 35.03
CA ARG A 53 -18.30 6.74 36.34
C ARG A 53 -18.86 7.86 37.21
N ASN A 54 -19.10 7.60 38.49
CA ASN A 54 -19.66 8.44 39.55
C ASN A 54 -19.84 9.94 39.24
N LYS A 55 -20.96 10.51 39.69
CA LYS A 55 -21.26 11.93 39.60
C LYS A 55 -20.23 12.73 40.44
N GLU A 56 -19.25 13.33 39.81
CA GLU A 56 -18.43 14.34 40.41
C GLU A 56 -19.19 15.67 40.39
N LYS A 57 -19.51 16.22 41.57
CA LYS A 57 -20.25 17.48 41.69
C LYS A 57 -21.53 17.60 40.84
N GLY A 58 -22.20 16.46 40.58
CA GLY A 58 -23.42 16.43 39.80
C GLY A 58 -23.21 16.22 38.28
N VAL A 59 -21.96 16.17 37.76
CA VAL A 59 -21.65 15.94 36.37
C VAL A 59 -21.32 14.46 36.15
N VAL A 60 -21.97 13.85 35.18
CA VAL A 60 -21.74 12.46 34.76
C VAL A 60 -20.50 12.43 33.87
N ILE A 61 -19.47 11.63 34.22
CA ILE A 61 -18.26 11.45 33.41
C ILE A 61 -18.49 10.26 32.50
N PRO A 62 -18.60 10.46 31.15
CA PRO A 62 -18.67 9.36 30.19
C PRO A 62 -17.41 8.47 30.31
N MET A 63 -17.60 7.17 30.25
CA MET A 63 -16.54 6.17 30.35
C MET A 63 -16.84 4.98 29.45
N CYS A 64 -15.83 4.44 28.80
CA CYS A 64 -15.86 3.09 28.22
C CYS A 64 -14.55 2.38 28.54
N GLY A 65 -14.53 1.07 28.40
CA GLY A 65 -13.32 0.30 28.71
C GLY A 65 -13.22 -0.98 27.91
N VAL A 66 -12.00 -1.43 27.69
CA VAL A 66 -11.65 -2.68 27.03
C VAL A 66 -10.72 -3.51 27.91
N PRO A 67 -10.86 -4.86 27.94
CA PRO A 67 -9.94 -5.71 28.68
C PRO A 67 -8.51 -5.55 28.14
N TYR A 68 -7.52 -5.48 29.03
CA TYR A 68 -6.13 -5.21 28.63
C TYR A 68 -5.56 -6.29 27.71
N HIS A 69 -5.90 -7.55 27.94
CA HIS A 69 -5.45 -8.67 27.11
C HIS A 69 -6.03 -8.66 25.68
N ALA A 70 -7.13 -7.94 25.45
CA ALA A 70 -7.77 -7.79 24.14
C ALA A 70 -7.50 -6.42 23.49
N ALA A 71 -6.77 -5.53 24.16
CA ALA A 71 -6.58 -4.14 23.77
C ALA A 71 -5.99 -3.98 22.38
N GLU A 72 -5.02 -4.81 21.98
CA GLU A 72 -4.36 -4.75 20.66
C GLU A 72 -5.38 -4.82 19.50
N GLY A 73 -6.39 -5.69 19.60
CA GLY A 73 -7.44 -5.79 18.60
C GLY A 73 -8.31 -4.53 18.49
N TYR A 74 -8.54 -3.85 19.60
CA TYR A 74 -9.30 -2.58 19.63
C TYR A 74 -8.46 -1.42 19.14
N ILE A 75 -7.17 -1.34 19.55
CA ILE A 75 -6.21 -0.34 19.08
C ILE A 75 -6.11 -0.43 17.55
N SER A 76 -5.90 -1.61 16.98
CA SER A 76 -5.81 -1.80 15.53
C SER A 76 -7.05 -1.33 14.77
N LYS A 77 -8.26 -1.53 15.34
CA LYS A 77 -9.49 -1.02 14.71
C LYS A 77 -9.50 0.51 14.66
N LEU A 78 -9.03 1.18 15.71
CA LEU A 78 -8.95 2.64 15.77
C LEU A 78 -7.88 3.17 14.81
N ILE A 79 -6.71 2.55 14.79
CA ILE A 79 -5.60 2.92 13.90
C ILE A 79 -6.02 2.82 12.42
N ARG A 80 -6.70 1.75 12.02
CA ARG A 80 -7.23 1.60 10.64
C ARG A 80 -8.22 2.68 10.25
N ARG A 81 -8.87 3.33 11.22
CA ARG A 81 -9.78 4.47 11.02
C ARG A 81 -9.09 5.83 11.12
N GLY A 82 -7.76 5.84 11.24
CA GLY A 82 -6.94 7.04 11.28
C GLY A 82 -6.79 7.69 12.66
N PHE A 83 -7.24 7.05 13.75
CA PHE A 83 -7.05 7.58 15.09
C PHE A 83 -5.65 7.26 15.63
N LYS A 84 -5.15 8.13 16.50
CA LYS A 84 -3.93 7.91 17.30
C LYS A 84 -4.33 7.44 18.68
N VAL A 85 -3.58 6.49 19.26
CA VAL A 85 -3.86 5.90 20.57
C VAL A 85 -2.63 6.00 21.45
N ALA A 86 -2.74 6.69 22.60
CA ALA A 86 -1.73 6.73 23.65
C ALA A 86 -2.02 5.63 24.67
N VAL A 87 -1.10 4.67 24.79
CA VAL A 87 -1.20 3.55 25.76
C VAL A 87 -0.50 3.94 27.04
N CYS A 88 -1.28 4.05 28.11
CA CYS A 88 -0.82 4.47 29.42
C CYS A 88 -0.84 3.30 30.41
N GLU A 89 0.35 2.89 30.87
CA GLU A 89 0.57 1.76 31.79
C GLU A 89 0.85 2.21 33.21
N GLN A 90 0.61 1.28 34.15
CA GLN A 90 1.03 1.42 35.55
C GLN A 90 2.54 1.14 35.62
N VAL A 91 3.34 2.12 36.06
CA VAL A 91 4.81 1.99 36.18
C VAL A 91 5.27 1.69 37.62
N GLU A 92 4.33 1.60 38.55
CA GLU A 92 4.56 1.21 39.94
C GLU A 92 3.71 0.01 40.31
N ASP A 93 4.25 -0.85 41.21
CA ASP A 93 3.44 -1.92 41.78
C ASP A 93 2.32 -1.35 42.68
N ALA A 94 1.07 -1.71 42.35
CA ALA A 94 -0.11 -1.25 43.06
C ALA A 94 -0.08 -1.62 44.57
N ARG A 95 0.68 -2.64 44.97
CA ARG A 95 0.79 -3.13 46.37
C ARG A 95 1.80 -2.33 47.19
N LEU A 96 2.81 -1.77 46.52
CA LEU A 96 3.86 -0.98 47.16
C LEU A 96 3.53 0.52 47.19
N ALA A 97 2.56 0.92 46.39
CA ALA A 97 2.15 2.31 46.29
C ALA A 97 1.44 2.80 47.55
N THR A 98 2.05 3.69 48.29
CA THR A 98 1.45 4.36 49.45
C THR A 98 0.44 5.44 49.10
N LYS A 99 0.41 5.83 47.81
CA LYS A 99 -0.48 6.82 47.19
C LYS A 99 -1.12 6.24 45.92
N LEU A 100 -1.66 7.11 45.06
CA LEU A 100 -2.15 6.72 43.74
C LEU A 100 -1.00 6.16 42.89
N VAL A 101 -1.18 4.96 42.35
CA VAL A 101 -0.23 4.29 41.43
C VAL A 101 0.13 5.24 40.27
N ARG A 102 1.42 5.42 40.04
CA ARG A 102 1.94 6.26 38.95
C ARG A 102 1.68 5.57 37.61
N ARG A 103 1.25 6.35 36.66
CA ARG A 103 0.98 5.90 35.26
C ARG A 103 1.69 6.80 34.29
N GLU A 104 2.23 6.21 33.25
CA GLU A 104 2.92 6.93 32.17
C GLU A 104 2.51 6.36 30.81
N VAL A 105 2.55 7.20 29.78
CA VAL A 105 2.40 6.74 28.41
C VAL A 105 3.64 5.94 28.03
N THR A 106 3.45 4.68 27.72
CA THR A 106 4.54 3.79 27.31
C THR A 106 4.79 3.85 25.82
N ARG A 107 3.73 4.05 25.02
CA ARG A 107 3.82 4.21 23.56
C ARG A 107 2.60 4.99 23.03
N VAL A 108 2.82 5.67 21.90
CA VAL A 108 1.75 6.26 21.12
C VAL A 108 1.68 5.52 19.78
N VAL A 109 0.61 4.77 19.57
CA VAL A 109 0.40 4.04 18.32
C VAL A 109 -0.35 4.96 17.35
N THR A 110 0.21 5.12 16.15
CA THR A 110 -0.35 5.95 15.09
C THR A 110 -0.51 5.14 13.80
N PRO A 111 -1.28 5.59 12.82
CA PRO A 111 -1.41 4.86 11.56
C PRO A 111 -0.08 4.53 10.87
N GLY A 112 0.91 5.44 10.93
CA GLY A 112 2.23 5.24 10.33
C GLY A 112 3.22 4.45 11.20
N THR A 113 2.98 4.36 12.53
CA THR A 113 3.89 3.66 13.47
C THR A 113 3.35 2.32 13.95
N ALA A 114 2.23 1.85 13.41
CA ALA A 114 1.69 0.54 13.75
C ALA A 114 2.65 -0.57 13.26
N ALA A 115 3.03 -1.47 14.17
CA ALA A 115 3.87 -2.65 13.90
C ALA A 115 3.18 -3.97 14.31
N ASP A 116 1.86 -3.95 14.44
CA ASP A 116 1.07 -5.02 15.01
C ASP A 116 0.87 -6.20 14.06
N SER A 117 0.55 -7.37 14.65
CA SER A 117 0.22 -8.60 13.91
C SER A 117 -1.03 -8.50 13.00
N LEU A 118 -1.78 -7.40 13.12
CA LEU A 118 -3.01 -7.14 12.36
C LEU A 118 -2.78 -6.27 11.11
N LEU A 119 -1.53 -5.92 10.78
CA LEU A 119 -1.19 -5.29 9.52
C LEU A 119 -1.44 -6.27 8.37
N ASN A 120 -1.87 -5.72 7.21
CA ASN A 120 -1.98 -6.52 6.00
C ASN A 120 -0.60 -7.11 5.64
N ALA A 121 -0.52 -8.45 5.52
CA ALA A 121 0.73 -9.14 5.22
C ALA A 121 1.31 -8.76 3.85
N GLU A 122 0.45 -8.33 2.93
CA GLU A 122 0.78 -8.03 1.53
C GLU A 122 1.26 -6.59 1.31
N GLU A 123 1.14 -5.71 2.34
CA GLU A 123 1.39 -4.28 2.20
C GLU A 123 2.40 -3.77 3.23
N ASN A 124 3.17 -2.79 2.80
CA ASN A 124 3.98 -1.98 3.69
C ASN A 124 3.10 -0.96 4.43
N ASN A 125 3.52 -0.58 5.63
CA ASN A 125 2.86 0.44 6.45
C ASN A 125 3.73 1.69 6.56
N PHE A 126 3.77 2.49 5.49
CA PHE A 126 4.67 3.63 5.45
C PHE A 126 4.20 4.82 6.30
N LEU A 127 5.14 5.34 7.10
CA LEU A 127 5.17 6.68 7.65
C LEU A 127 6.03 7.54 6.71
N ALA A 128 5.49 8.62 6.17
CA ALA A 128 6.22 9.51 5.27
C ALA A 128 6.49 10.87 5.90
N ALA A 129 7.53 11.56 5.42
CA ALA A 129 7.80 12.94 5.77
C ALA A 129 8.22 13.74 4.54
N VAL A 130 7.84 15.02 4.53
CA VAL A 130 8.22 15.99 3.50
C VAL A 130 8.93 17.17 4.17
N ALA A 131 10.10 17.53 3.66
CA ALA A 131 10.89 18.67 4.15
C ALA A 131 11.32 19.56 2.99
N THR A 132 11.38 20.87 3.23
CA THR A 132 11.90 21.84 2.26
C THR A 132 13.15 22.49 2.81
N VAL A 133 14.24 22.47 2.02
CA VAL A 133 15.50 23.13 2.38
C VAL A 133 15.99 23.92 1.17
N GLY A 134 15.88 25.25 1.24
CA GLY A 134 16.17 26.14 0.11
C GLY A 134 15.21 25.93 -1.05
N ASP A 135 15.74 25.60 -2.22
CA ASP A 135 15.01 25.29 -3.46
C ASP A 135 14.73 23.78 -3.66
N ARG A 136 15.05 22.95 -2.66
CA ARG A 136 14.93 21.49 -2.71
C ARG A 136 13.83 21.00 -1.81
N VAL A 137 13.14 19.96 -2.26
CA VAL A 137 12.10 19.24 -1.50
C VAL A 137 12.56 17.81 -1.30
N GLY A 138 12.72 17.40 -0.06
CA GLY A 138 13.04 16.06 0.36
C GLY A 138 11.81 15.27 0.73
N PHE A 139 11.84 14.01 0.43
CA PHE A 139 10.85 13.03 0.82
C PHE A 139 11.54 11.84 1.47
N ALA A 140 10.97 11.35 2.56
CA ALA A 140 11.40 10.10 3.19
C ALA A 140 10.18 9.25 3.56
N ALA A 141 10.37 7.94 3.55
CA ALA A 141 9.34 6.98 3.96
C ALA A 141 9.98 5.81 4.72
N LEU A 142 9.38 5.46 5.86
CA LEU A 142 9.78 4.33 6.69
C LEU A 142 8.60 3.43 6.98
N ASP A 143 8.75 2.14 6.75
CA ASP A 143 7.89 1.11 7.32
C ASP A 143 8.52 0.58 8.62
N LEU A 144 7.98 1.01 9.76
CA LEU A 144 8.48 0.61 11.07
C LEU A 144 8.35 -0.90 11.31
N SER A 145 7.40 -1.56 10.67
CA SER A 145 7.16 -3.00 10.83
C SER A 145 8.19 -3.87 10.13
N THR A 146 8.89 -3.34 9.12
CA THR A 146 9.89 -4.08 8.32
C THR A 146 11.30 -3.46 8.41
N GLY A 147 11.42 -2.22 8.89
CA GLY A 147 12.65 -1.45 8.89
C GLY A 147 13.04 -0.93 7.50
N GLU A 148 12.14 -0.98 6.52
CA GLU A 148 12.40 -0.41 5.19
C GLU A 148 12.39 1.10 5.26
N PHE A 149 13.57 1.74 5.12
CA PHE A 149 13.74 3.18 5.18
C PHE A 149 14.37 3.70 3.89
N ARG A 150 13.68 4.63 3.22
CA ARG A 150 14.13 5.21 1.96
C ARG A 150 13.92 6.72 1.93
N ALA A 151 14.77 7.44 1.17
CA ALA A 151 14.66 8.87 0.99
C ALA A 151 15.01 9.28 -0.44
N THR A 152 14.47 10.41 -0.89
CA THR A 152 14.77 11.04 -2.18
C THR A 152 14.67 12.55 -2.08
N GLU A 153 15.21 13.28 -3.06
CA GLU A 153 15.22 14.73 -3.09
C GLU A 153 15.00 15.24 -4.52
N PHE A 154 14.19 16.27 -4.65
CA PHE A 154 13.89 16.91 -5.93
C PHE A 154 14.17 18.42 -5.85
N ALA A 155 14.63 19.00 -6.95
CA ALA A 155 14.86 20.43 -7.09
C ALA A 155 14.05 21.03 -8.24
N GLY A 156 13.86 22.36 -8.21
CA GLY A 156 13.20 23.13 -9.25
C GLY A 156 11.66 23.07 -9.21
N GLU A 157 11.02 23.72 -10.20
CA GLU A 157 9.56 23.92 -10.26
C GLU A 157 8.73 22.62 -10.26
N SER A 158 9.28 21.53 -10.76
CA SER A 158 8.61 20.23 -10.81
C SER A 158 8.70 19.42 -9.50
N ALA A 159 9.46 19.88 -8.49
CA ALA A 159 9.70 19.14 -7.26
C ALA A 159 8.39 18.77 -6.53
N GLY A 160 7.47 19.71 -6.41
CA GLY A 160 6.17 19.49 -5.77
C GLY A 160 5.35 18.38 -6.45
N ARG A 161 5.30 18.39 -7.78
CA ARG A 161 4.60 17.35 -8.56
C ARG A 161 5.24 15.97 -8.38
N ARG A 162 6.57 15.89 -8.36
CA ARG A 162 7.31 14.64 -8.16
C ARG A 162 7.06 14.04 -6.77
N ILE A 163 7.00 14.89 -5.73
CA ILE A 163 6.63 14.45 -4.38
C ILE A 163 5.21 13.90 -4.33
N GLN A 164 4.27 14.57 -5.00
CA GLN A 164 2.89 14.10 -5.08
C GLN A 164 2.81 12.71 -5.73
N GLU A 165 3.54 12.49 -6.83
CA GLU A 165 3.62 11.20 -7.51
C GLU A 165 4.23 10.11 -6.59
N GLU A 166 5.25 10.43 -5.75
CA GLU A 166 5.78 9.50 -4.73
C GLU A 166 4.74 9.15 -3.65
N LEU A 167 4.02 10.16 -3.15
CA LEU A 167 2.94 9.95 -2.17
C LEU A 167 1.81 9.07 -2.72
N GLU A 168 1.39 9.31 -3.96
CA GLU A 168 0.34 8.52 -4.63
C GLU A 168 0.78 7.07 -4.88
N GLN A 169 2.07 6.85 -5.19
CA GLN A 169 2.62 5.52 -5.41
C GLN A 169 2.81 4.74 -4.11
N LEU A 170 3.38 5.37 -3.06
CA LEU A 170 3.66 4.72 -1.78
C LEU A 170 2.44 4.58 -0.88
N ARG A 171 1.45 5.47 -1.03
CA ARG A 171 0.21 5.52 -0.23
C ARG A 171 0.49 5.41 1.27
N PRO A 172 1.30 6.32 1.84
CA PRO A 172 1.63 6.26 3.26
C PRO A 172 0.36 6.31 4.10
N LYS A 173 0.40 5.74 5.30
CA LYS A 173 -0.74 5.80 6.24
C LYS A 173 -0.72 7.08 7.08
N GLU A 174 0.47 7.68 7.22
CA GLU A 174 0.65 8.93 7.96
C GLU A 174 1.75 9.76 7.29
N MET A 175 1.58 11.10 7.30
CA MET A 175 2.53 12.04 6.71
C MET A 175 2.90 13.14 7.70
N LEU A 176 4.21 13.33 7.90
CA LEU A 176 4.80 14.35 8.75
C LEU A 176 5.22 15.56 7.92
N TYR A 177 5.00 16.76 8.46
CA TYR A 177 5.40 18.02 7.83
C TYR A 177 5.61 19.14 8.85
N GLY A 178 6.39 20.15 8.49
CA GLY A 178 6.60 21.32 9.33
C GLY A 178 5.35 22.19 9.43
N SER A 179 5.03 22.65 10.62
CA SER A 179 3.79 23.41 10.91
C SER A 179 3.66 24.73 10.14
N SER A 180 4.79 25.36 9.79
CA SER A 180 4.87 26.58 8.99
C SER A 180 5.20 26.35 7.51
N ALA A 181 5.24 25.09 7.03
CA ALA A 181 5.67 24.80 5.68
C ALA A 181 4.67 25.34 4.63
N PRO A 182 5.06 26.25 3.73
CA PRO A 182 4.16 26.83 2.72
C PRO A 182 3.71 25.84 1.64
N LEU A 183 4.27 24.65 1.61
CA LEU A 183 3.99 23.57 0.65
C LEU A 183 2.61 22.93 0.82
N LEU A 184 1.92 23.18 1.94
CA LEU A 184 0.68 22.52 2.31
C LEU A 184 -0.52 23.47 2.36
N GLU A 185 -0.51 24.56 1.58
CA GLU A 185 -1.75 25.32 1.38
C GLU A 185 -2.82 24.39 0.83
N ARG A 186 -3.74 24.03 1.70
CA ARG A 186 -4.98 23.33 1.34
C ARG A 186 -5.65 24.14 0.22
N VAL A 187 -5.67 23.61 -0.98
CA VAL A 187 -6.65 24.02 -1.97
C VAL A 187 -8.02 23.55 -1.47
N ARG A 188 -8.55 24.26 -0.48
CA ARG A 188 -9.99 24.31 -0.22
C ARG A 188 -10.60 24.88 -1.47
N GLY A 189 -11.40 24.05 -2.16
CA GLY A 189 -12.01 24.35 -3.42
C GLY A 189 -12.47 25.80 -3.57
N GLY A 190 -12.05 26.44 -4.64
CA GLY A 190 -12.55 27.74 -5.06
C GLY A 190 -11.45 28.63 -5.60
N THR A 191 -11.54 28.89 -6.90
CA THR A 191 -11.10 30.09 -7.65
C THR A 191 -9.69 30.62 -7.42
N GLY A 192 -8.92 30.59 -8.50
CA GLY A 192 -7.55 31.08 -8.64
C GLY A 192 -7.29 32.46 -7.99
N VAL A 193 -6.31 32.45 -7.10
CA VAL A 193 -5.55 33.64 -6.76
C VAL A 193 -4.09 33.28 -6.94
N SER A 194 -3.42 33.98 -7.84
CA SER A 194 -1.97 33.87 -8.05
C SER A 194 -1.22 34.22 -6.77
N PRO A 195 -0.16 33.50 -6.38
CA PRO A 195 0.63 33.86 -5.21
C PRO A 195 1.42 35.13 -5.48
N VAL A 196 1.21 36.11 -4.66
CA VAL A 196 2.07 37.28 -4.58
C VAL A 196 3.17 36.97 -3.58
N GLY A 197 4.39 36.82 -4.05
CA GLY A 197 5.59 36.76 -3.23
C GLY A 197 6.50 35.57 -3.49
N GLY A 198 7.52 35.80 -4.24
CA GLY A 198 8.91 35.30 -4.26
C GLY A 198 9.27 33.84 -3.95
N SER A 199 8.36 32.88 -3.93
CA SER A 199 8.70 31.46 -3.79
C SER A 199 8.72 30.77 -5.16
N THR A 200 9.87 30.23 -5.53
CA THR A 200 10.12 29.54 -6.82
C THR A 200 9.52 28.12 -6.90
N ILE A 201 8.86 27.64 -5.83
CA ILE A 201 8.29 26.31 -5.77
C ILE A 201 6.77 26.42 -5.79
N ALA A 202 6.11 25.79 -6.75
CA ALA A 202 4.67 25.69 -6.80
C ALA A 202 4.15 24.94 -5.54
N PRO A 203 3.07 25.43 -4.87
CA PRO A 203 2.53 24.76 -3.69
C PRO A 203 2.06 23.35 -4.03
N LEU A 204 2.39 22.39 -3.15
CA LEU A 204 1.91 21.01 -3.24
C LEU A 204 0.41 21.00 -2.99
N ALA A 205 -0.40 20.85 -4.01
CA ALA A 205 -1.83 20.67 -3.87
C ALA A 205 -2.10 19.25 -3.35
N LEU A 206 -2.08 19.09 -2.02
CA LEU A 206 -2.49 17.83 -1.40
C LEU A 206 -3.99 17.66 -1.57
N VAL A 207 -4.34 16.57 -2.21
CA VAL A 207 -5.73 16.22 -2.51
C VAL A 207 -6.41 15.84 -1.18
N SER A 208 -7.32 16.65 -0.71
CA SER A 208 -8.19 16.29 0.41
C SER A 208 -8.98 15.02 0.05
N GLY A 209 -8.73 13.94 0.81
CA GLY A 209 -9.26 12.60 0.54
C GLY A 209 -8.17 11.54 0.27
N SER A 210 -6.92 11.83 0.54
CA SER A 210 -5.72 11.03 0.25
C SER A 210 -5.60 9.70 1.02
N GLY A 211 -6.44 9.44 2.01
CA GLY A 211 -6.39 8.17 2.77
C GLY A 211 -5.26 8.06 3.80
N TRP A 212 -4.46 9.12 4.02
CA TRP A 212 -3.44 9.21 5.07
C TRP A 212 -3.79 10.23 6.15
N VAL A 213 -3.19 10.07 7.33
CA VAL A 213 -3.32 11.01 8.45
C VAL A 213 -2.19 12.04 8.38
N GLU A 214 -2.54 13.31 8.45
CA GLU A 214 -1.59 14.43 8.49
C GLU A 214 -1.13 14.71 9.94
N THR A 215 0.19 14.84 10.13
CA THR A 215 0.78 15.11 11.44
C THR A 215 1.75 16.27 11.34
N PRO A 216 1.34 17.48 11.77
CA PRO A 216 2.24 18.62 11.84
C PRO A 216 3.23 18.44 13.00
N LEU A 217 4.49 18.81 12.76
CA LEU A 217 5.57 18.86 13.73
C LEU A 217 6.20 20.27 13.73
N ASP A 218 6.93 20.60 14.78
CA ASP A 218 7.67 21.86 14.87
C ASP A 218 8.74 21.93 13.77
N ASP A 219 8.90 23.11 13.17
CA ASP A 219 9.78 23.32 12.00
C ASP A 219 11.25 23.02 12.27
N TRP A 220 11.73 23.23 13.51
CA TRP A 220 13.11 22.95 13.89
C TRP A 220 13.49 21.47 13.75
N ILE A 221 12.51 20.56 13.80
CA ILE A 221 12.72 19.11 13.63
C ILE A 221 13.17 18.80 12.19
N PHE A 222 12.75 19.62 11.23
CA PHE A 222 13.12 19.51 9.82
C PHE A 222 14.39 20.29 9.46
N ALA A 223 15.08 20.88 10.42
CA ALA A 223 16.33 21.57 10.17
C ALA A 223 17.47 20.56 9.92
N PRO A 224 18.27 20.71 8.83
CA PRO A 224 19.39 19.81 8.54
C PRO A 224 20.38 19.69 9.68
N ASP A 225 20.64 20.79 10.41
CA ASP A 225 21.56 20.83 11.56
C ASP A 225 21.10 19.95 12.75
N HIS A 226 19.80 19.67 12.82
CA HIS A 226 19.23 18.74 13.80
C HIS A 226 19.13 17.31 13.22
N ALA A 227 18.65 17.19 11.98
CA ALA A 227 18.33 15.92 11.36
C ALA A 227 19.56 15.07 11.03
N ILE A 228 20.65 15.70 10.49
CA ILE A 228 21.87 14.99 10.09
C ILE A 228 22.56 14.34 11.27
N PRO A 229 22.88 15.04 12.40
CA PRO A 229 23.46 14.42 13.57
C PRO A 229 22.59 13.32 14.19
N LEU A 230 21.25 13.47 14.13
CA LEU A 230 20.32 12.46 14.63
C LEU A 230 20.42 11.15 13.83
N LEU A 231 20.53 11.24 12.50
CA LEU A 231 20.71 10.09 11.61
C LEU A 231 22.09 9.46 11.78
N GLU A 232 23.17 10.27 11.81
CA GLU A 232 24.54 9.78 12.02
C GLU A 232 24.66 9.01 13.34
N ASN A 233 24.08 9.55 14.39
CA ASN A 233 24.07 8.91 15.71
C ASN A 233 23.25 7.61 15.73
N HIS A 234 22.15 7.56 14.99
CA HIS A 234 21.31 6.36 14.89
C HIS A 234 22.02 5.23 14.14
N PHE A 235 22.64 5.54 13.03
CA PHE A 235 23.34 4.54 12.21
C PHE A 235 24.77 4.25 12.69
N GLY A 236 25.27 5.00 13.69
CA GLY A 236 26.63 4.83 14.22
C GLY A 236 27.72 5.17 13.20
N VAL A 237 27.50 6.18 12.35
CA VAL A 237 28.41 6.59 11.27
C VAL A 237 28.87 8.03 11.46
N LEU A 238 30.04 8.37 10.89
CA LEU A 238 30.60 9.72 10.91
C LEU A 238 30.06 10.60 9.76
N SER A 239 29.47 10.00 8.73
CA SER A 239 28.92 10.67 7.56
C SER A 239 27.82 9.83 6.92
N LEU A 240 26.83 10.51 6.35
CA LEU A 240 25.72 9.86 5.61
C LEU A 240 26.09 9.51 4.16
N GLU A 241 27.36 9.65 3.75
CA GLU A 241 27.82 9.39 2.39
C GLU A 241 27.57 7.94 1.96
N GLY A 242 27.83 6.98 2.83
CA GLY A 242 27.59 5.55 2.58
C GLY A 242 26.13 5.19 2.32
N PHE A 243 25.19 6.07 2.66
CA PHE A 243 23.74 5.95 2.39
C PHE A 243 23.26 6.78 1.19
N GLY A 244 24.17 7.48 0.49
CA GLY A 244 23.85 8.35 -0.65
C GLY A 244 23.19 9.68 -0.26
N LEU A 245 23.19 10.06 1.01
CA LEU A 245 22.58 11.29 1.51
C LEU A 245 23.54 12.48 1.61
N ALA A 246 24.82 12.31 1.30
CA ALA A 246 25.77 13.42 1.24
C ALA A 246 25.33 14.45 0.20
N GLY A 247 25.27 15.73 0.60
CA GLY A 247 24.79 16.81 -0.26
C GLY A 247 23.28 16.78 -0.59
N LYS A 248 22.50 16.01 0.16
CA LYS A 248 21.02 15.88 0.04
C LYS A 248 20.32 16.35 1.33
N PRO A 249 20.42 17.65 1.68
CA PRO A 249 19.97 18.14 2.98
C PRO A 249 18.46 18.04 3.18
N ALA A 250 17.66 18.18 2.13
CA ALA A 250 16.21 18.08 2.26
C ALA A 250 15.76 16.63 2.47
N ALA A 251 16.39 15.65 1.80
CA ALA A 251 16.15 14.23 2.04
C ALA A 251 16.54 13.82 3.47
N ALA A 252 17.70 14.28 3.94
CA ALA A 252 18.16 14.04 5.32
C ALA A 252 17.21 14.68 6.35
N ALA A 253 16.72 15.89 6.10
CA ALA A 253 15.76 16.59 6.96
C ALA A 253 14.44 15.80 7.10
N ALA A 254 13.89 15.31 5.98
CA ALA A 254 12.69 14.48 6.00
C ALA A 254 12.92 13.14 6.75
N ALA A 255 14.07 12.49 6.53
CA ALA A 255 14.43 11.25 7.21
C ALA A 255 14.64 11.44 8.71
N GLY A 256 15.32 12.53 9.11
CA GLY A 256 15.53 12.88 10.51
C GLY A 256 14.22 13.16 11.24
N ALA A 257 13.27 13.82 10.59
CA ALA A 257 11.94 14.07 11.17
C ALA A 257 11.18 12.76 11.45
N ILE A 258 11.25 11.77 10.57
CA ILE A 258 10.68 10.43 10.80
C ILE A 258 11.34 9.79 12.03
N LEU A 259 12.66 9.78 12.08
CA LEU A 259 13.39 9.16 13.20
C LEU A 259 13.09 9.84 14.55
N TYR A 260 13.04 11.17 14.57
CA TYR A 260 12.62 11.95 15.73
C TYR A 260 11.22 11.57 16.21
N TYR A 261 10.26 11.53 15.26
CA TYR A 261 8.86 11.20 15.56
C TYR A 261 8.72 9.79 16.15
N ILE A 262 9.40 8.80 15.59
CA ILE A 262 9.34 7.43 16.09
C ILE A 262 9.95 7.34 17.49
N ARG A 263 11.12 7.96 17.74
CA ARG A 263 11.74 7.99 19.07
C ARG A 263 10.89 8.70 20.13
N SER A 264 10.04 9.65 19.70
CA SER A 264 9.11 10.34 20.61
C SER A 264 7.83 9.55 20.89
N THR A 265 7.45 8.63 19.99
CA THR A 265 6.19 7.87 20.06
C THR A 265 6.36 6.42 20.48
N GLN A 266 7.53 5.84 20.27
CA GLN A 266 7.83 4.43 20.57
C GLN A 266 8.94 4.32 21.62
N ARG A 267 8.87 3.28 22.46
CA ARG A 267 9.98 2.81 23.30
C ARG A 267 10.63 1.63 22.58
N GLY A 268 11.94 1.54 22.62
CA GLY A 268 12.70 0.47 21.97
C GLY A 268 13.94 1.00 21.27
N THR A 269 14.81 0.09 20.86
CA THR A 269 16.13 0.45 20.32
C THR A 269 16.14 0.82 18.86
N LEU A 270 15.14 0.44 18.09
CA LEU A 270 15.02 0.61 16.63
C LEU A 270 16.16 -0.08 15.83
N ASP A 271 16.81 -1.10 16.40
CA ASP A 271 17.98 -1.76 15.79
C ASP A 271 17.67 -2.45 14.46
N HIS A 272 16.39 -2.72 14.18
CA HIS A 272 15.92 -3.24 12.88
C HIS A 272 15.89 -2.18 11.79
N VAL A 273 15.98 -0.89 12.12
CA VAL A 273 16.14 0.22 11.16
C VAL A 273 17.63 0.51 11.03
N ASP A 274 18.38 -0.39 10.41
CA ASP A 274 19.85 -0.40 10.36
C ASP A 274 20.45 0.38 9.19
N ARG A 275 19.62 0.80 8.23
CA ARG A 275 20.04 1.54 7.05
C ARG A 275 18.93 2.39 6.46
N ILE A 276 19.34 3.44 5.76
CA ILE A 276 18.47 4.23 4.87
C ILE A 276 19.03 4.14 3.45
N GLY A 277 18.16 4.00 2.45
CA GLY A 277 18.54 4.01 1.04
C GLY A 277 18.11 5.32 0.38
N PHE A 278 19.08 6.09 -0.14
CA PHE A 278 18.75 7.16 -1.10
C PHE A 278 18.46 6.54 -2.45
N TYR A 279 17.35 6.92 -3.07
CA TYR A 279 17.00 6.47 -4.40
C TYR A 279 16.71 7.64 -5.33
N GLU A 280 17.14 7.48 -6.57
CA GLU A 280 16.74 8.37 -7.64
C GLU A 280 15.59 7.72 -8.42
N ARG A 281 14.55 8.47 -8.69
CA ARG A 281 13.39 7.97 -9.44
C ARG A 281 13.76 7.54 -10.86
N GLN A 282 14.90 8.04 -11.38
CA GLN A 282 15.43 7.69 -12.69
C GLN A 282 15.94 6.25 -12.79
N ASN A 283 16.03 5.51 -11.65
CA ASN A 283 16.52 4.13 -11.63
C ASN A 283 15.41 3.07 -11.77
N CYS A 284 14.15 3.48 -11.84
CA CYS A 284 13.03 2.57 -12.04
C CYS A 284 12.03 3.11 -13.08
N LEU A 285 11.36 2.17 -13.77
CA LEU A 285 10.25 2.47 -14.67
C LEU A 285 9.15 3.20 -13.90
N VAL A 286 8.79 4.38 -14.40
CA VAL A 286 7.81 5.24 -13.74
C VAL A 286 6.40 4.81 -14.12
N LEU A 287 5.61 4.45 -13.10
CA LEU A 287 4.18 4.17 -13.19
C LEU A 287 3.44 5.20 -12.31
N ASP A 288 2.63 6.05 -12.91
CA ASP A 288 1.79 6.96 -12.13
C ASP A 288 0.56 6.23 -11.57
N ALA A 289 -0.16 6.87 -10.64
CA ALA A 289 -1.32 6.27 -10.00
C ALA A 289 -2.45 5.94 -11.00
N VAL A 290 -2.56 6.72 -12.07
CA VAL A 290 -3.54 6.50 -13.15
C VAL A 290 -3.19 5.22 -13.91
N THR A 291 -1.93 5.05 -14.27
CA THR A 291 -1.42 3.85 -14.94
C THR A 291 -1.56 2.59 -14.08
N VAL A 292 -1.18 2.66 -12.79
CA VAL A 292 -1.33 1.54 -11.85
C VAL A 292 -2.80 1.08 -11.76
N ARG A 293 -3.73 2.03 -11.70
CA ARG A 293 -5.17 1.76 -11.64
C ARG A 293 -5.71 1.24 -12.97
N ASN A 294 -5.40 1.90 -14.10
CA ASN A 294 -5.94 1.56 -15.42
C ASN A 294 -5.46 0.18 -15.91
N LEU A 295 -4.26 -0.24 -15.50
CA LEU A 295 -3.71 -1.57 -15.77
C LEU A 295 -4.11 -2.61 -14.73
N GLU A 296 -4.87 -2.23 -13.68
CA GLU A 296 -5.30 -3.12 -12.60
C GLU A 296 -4.12 -3.93 -12.02
N LEU A 297 -3.01 -3.23 -11.72
CA LEU A 297 -1.80 -3.91 -11.26
C LEU A 297 -2.00 -4.55 -9.88
N ILE A 298 -2.59 -3.82 -8.92
CA ILE A 298 -2.73 -4.24 -7.52
C ILE A 298 -4.16 -4.20 -6.99
N GLU A 299 -5.02 -3.37 -7.59
CA GLU A 299 -6.43 -3.20 -7.21
C GLU A 299 -7.32 -3.27 -8.46
N PRO A 300 -8.50 -3.85 -8.37
CA PRO A 300 -9.45 -3.86 -9.49
C PRO A 300 -9.99 -2.45 -9.76
N LEU A 301 -10.33 -2.19 -11.02
CA LEU A 301 -10.83 -0.88 -11.47
C LEU A 301 -12.17 -0.52 -10.81
N PHE A 302 -13.03 -1.53 -10.61
CA PHE A 302 -14.35 -1.36 -10.03
C PHE A 302 -14.43 -1.98 -8.63
N ALA A 303 -14.91 -1.19 -7.66
CA ALA A 303 -15.17 -1.70 -6.31
C ALA A 303 -16.26 -2.78 -6.34
N GLY A 304 -16.01 -3.92 -5.70
CA GLY A 304 -16.98 -5.05 -5.67
C GLY A 304 -16.73 -6.13 -6.72
N THR A 305 -15.81 -5.93 -7.67
CA THR A 305 -15.29 -7.02 -8.50
C THR A 305 -14.34 -7.92 -7.70
N ASP A 306 -14.29 -9.20 -8.06
CA ASP A 306 -13.41 -10.15 -7.39
C ASP A 306 -11.95 -9.68 -7.47
N ALA A 307 -11.24 -9.70 -6.35
CA ALA A 307 -9.83 -9.30 -6.28
C ALA A 307 -8.90 -10.15 -7.17
N GLY A 308 -9.40 -11.28 -7.68
CA GLY A 308 -8.69 -12.17 -8.60
C GLY A 308 -8.36 -11.59 -9.98
N VAL A 309 -8.88 -10.41 -10.32
CA VAL A 309 -8.67 -9.77 -11.64
C VAL A 309 -7.44 -8.86 -11.74
N THR A 310 -6.55 -8.82 -10.75
CA THR A 310 -5.35 -7.96 -10.78
C THR A 310 -4.10 -8.71 -11.23
N LEU A 311 -3.13 -8.00 -11.83
CA LEU A 311 -1.85 -8.61 -12.21
C LEU A 311 -1.14 -9.20 -11.00
N PHE A 312 -1.14 -8.48 -9.87
CA PHE A 312 -0.52 -8.94 -8.63
C PHE A 312 -1.08 -10.30 -8.18
N ARG A 313 -2.41 -10.43 -8.13
CA ARG A 313 -3.06 -11.70 -7.75
C ARG A 313 -2.74 -12.84 -8.74
N CYS A 314 -2.65 -12.51 -10.01
CA CYS A 314 -2.26 -13.48 -11.02
C CYS A 314 -0.82 -13.97 -10.86
N MET A 315 0.09 -13.09 -10.44
CA MET A 315 1.52 -13.38 -10.33
C MET A 315 1.93 -13.86 -8.94
N ASP A 316 1.06 -13.77 -7.93
CA ASP A 316 1.39 -14.14 -6.56
C ASP A 316 1.24 -15.64 -6.32
N ALA A 317 2.36 -16.31 -6.24
CA ALA A 317 2.52 -17.68 -5.75
C ALA A 317 3.67 -17.76 -4.73
N THR A 318 3.96 -16.64 -4.05
CA THR A 318 5.00 -16.56 -3.02
C THR A 318 4.63 -17.42 -1.80
N ALA A 319 5.63 -17.97 -1.14
CA ALA A 319 5.49 -18.81 0.05
C ALA A 319 5.55 -17.95 1.35
N THR A 320 6.20 -16.78 1.31
CA THR A 320 6.45 -15.95 2.49
C THR A 320 5.80 -14.57 2.38
N PRO A 321 5.36 -13.97 3.51
CA PRO A 321 4.84 -12.59 3.49
C PRO A 321 5.87 -11.55 3.01
N MET A 322 7.15 -11.77 3.31
CA MET A 322 8.26 -10.91 2.86
C MET A 322 8.41 -10.95 1.34
N GLY A 323 8.39 -12.15 0.75
CA GLY A 323 8.40 -12.33 -0.71
C GLY A 323 7.20 -11.67 -1.37
N LYS A 324 6.02 -11.76 -0.78
CA LYS A 324 4.80 -11.14 -1.28
C LYS A 324 4.91 -9.61 -1.36
N ARG A 325 5.42 -8.96 -0.31
CA ARG A 325 5.70 -7.52 -0.31
C ARG A 325 6.74 -7.12 -1.36
N LEU A 326 7.80 -7.91 -1.48
CA LEU A 326 8.85 -7.67 -2.46
C LEU A 326 8.34 -7.80 -3.90
N LEU A 327 7.53 -8.82 -4.21
CA LEU A 327 6.87 -8.99 -5.51
C LEU A 327 6.03 -7.76 -5.87
N ARG A 328 5.24 -7.26 -4.92
CA ARG A 328 4.45 -6.03 -5.09
C ARG A 328 5.35 -4.82 -5.36
N THR A 329 6.45 -4.71 -4.65
CA THR A 329 7.43 -3.63 -4.86
C THR A 329 8.06 -3.70 -6.24
N TRP A 330 8.49 -4.88 -6.70
CA TRP A 330 9.07 -5.05 -8.04
C TRP A 330 8.07 -4.75 -9.15
N MET A 331 6.80 -5.09 -8.97
CA MET A 331 5.73 -4.79 -9.93
C MET A 331 5.44 -3.28 -10.04
N LEU A 332 5.47 -2.56 -8.93
CA LEU A 332 5.22 -1.11 -8.91
C LEU A 332 6.46 -0.28 -9.27
N ARG A 333 7.66 -0.86 -9.15
CA ARG A 333 8.96 -0.23 -9.42
C ARG A 333 9.86 -1.18 -10.23
N PRO A 334 9.50 -1.50 -11.49
CA PRO A 334 10.36 -2.32 -12.34
C PRO A 334 11.70 -1.60 -12.57
N SER A 335 12.79 -2.36 -12.68
CA SER A 335 14.14 -1.81 -12.83
C SER A 335 14.37 -1.21 -14.22
N LEU A 336 15.24 -0.20 -14.31
CA LEU A 336 15.81 0.29 -15.56
C LEU A 336 17.24 -0.22 -15.79
N ASP A 337 17.82 -0.93 -14.82
CA ASP A 337 19.17 -1.50 -14.95
C ASP A 337 19.10 -2.87 -15.64
N PRO A 338 19.63 -2.98 -16.90
CA PRO A 338 19.66 -4.25 -17.63
C PRO A 338 20.41 -5.35 -16.88
N SER A 339 21.44 -5.01 -16.12
CA SER A 339 22.23 -5.96 -15.33
C SER A 339 21.38 -6.61 -14.24
N GLU A 340 20.63 -5.78 -13.51
CA GLU A 340 19.70 -6.28 -12.48
C GLU A 340 18.58 -7.13 -13.08
N ILE A 341 17.97 -6.66 -14.18
CA ILE A 341 16.90 -7.39 -14.88
C ILE A 341 17.40 -8.74 -15.37
N ASN A 342 18.54 -8.78 -16.09
CA ASN A 342 19.10 -10.03 -16.59
C ASN A 342 19.51 -10.98 -15.47
N GLY A 343 20.09 -10.49 -14.37
CA GLY A 343 20.40 -11.30 -13.20
C GLY A 343 19.18 -11.99 -12.57
N ARG A 344 18.02 -11.31 -12.57
CA ARG A 344 16.73 -11.91 -12.16
C ARG A 344 16.26 -12.94 -13.18
N LEU A 345 16.28 -12.62 -14.48
CA LEU A 345 15.89 -13.52 -15.57
C LEU A 345 16.73 -14.79 -15.61
N ASP A 346 18.04 -14.71 -15.42
CA ASP A 346 18.95 -15.88 -15.33
C ASP A 346 18.56 -16.78 -14.15
N SER A 347 18.23 -16.18 -13.02
CA SER A 347 17.79 -16.89 -11.81
C SER A 347 16.44 -17.59 -12.00
N VAL A 348 15.51 -16.94 -12.71
CA VAL A 348 14.23 -17.52 -13.09
C VAL A 348 14.43 -18.68 -14.07
N GLU A 349 15.27 -18.49 -15.10
CA GLU A 349 15.53 -19.48 -16.14
C GLU A 349 16.08 -20.81 -15.60
N VAL A 350 17.07 -20.73 -14.70
CA VAL A 350 17.65 -21.91 -14.04
C VAL A 350 16.58 -22.67 -13.28
N GLN A 351 15.70 -21.99 -12.57
CA GLN A 351 14.63 -22.61 -11.80
C GLN A 351 13.47 -23.12 -12.68
N VAL A 352 13.20 -22.50 -13.84
CA VAL A 352 12.24 -23.03 -14.83
C VAL A 352 12.72 -24.36 -15.38
N LYS A 353 14.02 -24.49 -15.69
CA LYS A 353 14.63 -25.71 -16.22
C LYS A 353 14.73 -26.85 -15.18
N ASP A 354 14.93 -26.54 -13.91
CA ASP A 354 15.02 -27.51 -12.80
C ASP A 354 13.75 -27.53 -11.95
N THR A 355 12.74 -28.21 -12.44
CA THR A 355 11.44 -28.31 -11.77
C THR A 355 11.51 -28.94 -10.39
N VAL A 356 12.40 -29.97 -10.20
CA VAL A 356 12.51 -30.66 -8.91
C VAL A 356 13.03 -29.71 -7.83
N ARG A 357 14.17 -29.05 -8.08
CA ARG A 357 14.74 -28.10 -7.12
C ARG A 357 13.85 -26.88 -6.88
N ARG A 358 13.16 -26.38 -7.90
CA ARG A 358 12.18 -25.31 -7.72
C ARG A 358 11.09 -25.70 -6.72
N GLU A 359 10.50 -26.89 -6.86
CA GLU A 359 9.45 -27.35 -5.94
C GLU A 359 10.00 -27.68 -4.54
N GLU A 360 11.22 -28.18 -4.43
CA GLU A 360 11.90 -28.38 -3.14
C GLU A 360 12.17 -27.06 -2.44
N LEU A 361 12.60 -26.01 -3.19
CA LEU A 361 12.85 -24.68 -2.66
C LEU A 361 11.56 -24.07 -2.14
N ARG A 362 10.47 -24.15 -2.89
CA ARG A 362 9.16 -23.65 -2.47
C ARG A 362 8.66 -24.31 -1.19
N ARG A 363 8.83 -25.65 -1.09
CA ARG A 363 8.48 -26.39 0.14
C ARG A 363 9.39 -26.05 1.31
N ALA A 364 10.65 -25.69 1.08
CA ALA A 364 11.58 -25.27 2.13
C ALA A 364 11.22 -23.89 2.66
N LEU A 365 10.74 -22.98 1.80
CA LEU A 365 10.27 -21.63 2.15
C LEU A 365 8.90 -21.65 2.85
N ASP A 366 8.07 -22.65 2.54
CA ASP A 366 6.74 -22.78 3.15
C ASP A 366 6.84 -22.92 4.68
N GLY A 367 6.11 -22.08 5.39
CA GLY A 367 6.11 -22.00 6.87
C GLY A 367 7.27 -21.18 7.46
N ILE A 368 8.08 -20.47 6.64
CA ILE A 368 8.89 -19.35 7.12
C ILE A 368 7.94 -18.18 7.33
N LEU A 369 7.83 -17.73 8.57
CA LEU A 369 6.98 -16.59 8.92
C LEU A 369 7.65 -15.26 8.60
N ASP A 370 6.98 -14.17 8.91
CA ASP A 370 7.45 -12.80 8.62
C ASP A 370 8.60 -12.41 9.56
N LEU A 371 9.83 -12.74 9.17
CA LEU A 371 11.03 -12.46 9.96
C LEU A 371 11.23 -10.96 10.21
N GLU A 372 10.88 -10.10 9.24
CA GLU A 372 11.00 -8.65 9.38
C GLU A 372 10.07 -8.13 10.49
N ARG A 373 8.79 -8.52 10.45
CA ARG A 373 7.79 -8.10 11.44
C ARG A 373 8.00 -8.76 12.80
N LEU A 374 8.50 -9.99 12.85
CA LEU A 374 8.88 -10.64 14.12
C LEU A 374 10.07 -9.90 14.76
N LEU A 375 11.08 -9.53 13.97
CA LEU A 375 12.21 -8.76 14.44
C LEU A 375 11.80 -7.38 14.96
N SER A 376 10.97 -6.65 14.21
CA SER A 376 10.51 -5.33 14.66
C SER A 376 9.76 -5.38 15.99
N ARG A 377 8.94 -6.40 16.22
CA ARG A 377 8.28 -6.59 17.52
C ARG A 377 9.25 -6.86 18.65
N VAL A 378 10.34 -7.59 18.37
CA VAL A 378 11.40 -7.83 19.37
C VAL A 378 12.11 -6.53 19.73
N THR A 379 12.54 -5.75 18.74
CA THR A 379 13.27 -4.49 18.94
C THR A 379 12.42 -3.36 19.53
N LEU A 380 11.11 -3.36 19.23
CA LEU A 380 10.13 -2.45 19.83
C LEU A 380 9.60 -2.94 21.19
N GLU A 381 10.14 -4.02 21.73
CA GLU A 381 9.77 -4.65 23.01
C GLU A 381 8.29 -5.08 23.12
N THR A 382 7.60 -5.24 22.00
CA THR A 382 6.19 -5.67 21.94
C THR A 382 6.02 -7.18 21.71
N ALA A 383 7.11 -7.90 21.35
CA ALA A 383 7.08 -9.34 21.13
C ALA A 383 6.70 -10.13 22.39
N ASN A 384 5.80 -11.07 22.25
CA ASN A 384 5.44 -12.05 23.26
C ASN A 384 6.31 -13.34 23.11
N PRO A 385 6.29 -14.28 24.09
CA PRO A 385 7.09 -15.49 24.02
C PRO A 385 6.82 -16.37 22.80
N ARG A 386 5.58 -16.41 22.29
CA ARG A 386 5.22 -17.16 21.07
C ARG A 386 5.78 -16.54 19.82
N ASP A 387 5.88 -15.19 19.76
CA ASP A 387 6.52 -14.49 18.64
C ASP A 387 8.00 -14.86 18.53
N VAL A 388 8.68 -14.95 19.68
CA VAL A 388 10.11 -15.35 19.73
C VAL A 388 10.31 -16.81 19.32
N LEU A 389 9.43 -17.72 19.73
CA LEU A 389 9.46 -19.11 19.24
C LEU A 389 9.11 -19.20 17.75
N ALA A 390 8.20 -18.39 17.24
CA ALA A 390 7.87 -18.32 15.82
C ALA A 390 9.08 -17.88 15.00
N LEU A 391 9.91 -16.98 15.55
CA LEU A 391 11.20 -16.62 14.96
C LEU A 391 12.13 -17.83 14.91
N ALA A 392 12.34 -18.55 16.02
CA ALA A 392 13.20 -19.74 16.07
C ALA A 392 12.73 -20.86 15.11
N ALA A 393 11.42 -21.10 15.06
CA ALA A 393 10.82 -22.07 14.13
C ALA A 393 11.07 -21.74 12.66
N SER A 394 11.04 -20.44 12.33
CA SER A 394 11.36 -19.96 10.98
C SER A 394 12.85 -20.12 10.67
N LEU A 395 13.74 -19.78 11.61
CA LEU A 395 15.19 -19.96 11.49
C LEU A 395 15.57 -21.44 11.30
N ALA A 396 14.85 -22.36 11.92
CA ALA A 396 15.08 -23.81 11.79
C ALA A 396 14.90 -24.33 10.34
N ARG A 397 14.21 -23.59 9.46
CA ARG A 397 14.00 -23.97 8.05
C ARG A 397 15.09 -23.48 7.11
N ILE A 398 15.86 -22.47 7.49
CA ILE A 398 16.86 -21.80 6.65
C ILE A 398 17.95 -22.75 6.14
N PRO A 399 18.51 -23.71 6.93
CA PRO A 399 19.53 -24.63 6.44
C PRO A 399 19.08 -25.45 5.22
N LYS A 400 17.79 -25.84 5.20
CA LYS A 400 17.21 -26.56 4.06
C LYS A 400 17.12 -25.68 2.81
N VAL A 401 16.72 -24.42 2.97
CA VAL A 401 16.68 -23.44 1.85
C VAL A 401 18.07 -23.26 1.27
N ARG A 402 19.10 -23.07 2.11
CA ARG A 402 20.50 -22.94 1.67
C ARG A 402 20.99 -24.18 0.92
N THR A 403 20.68 -25.37 1.44
CA THR A 403 21.07 -26.64 0.80
C THR A 403 20.50 -26.76 -0.62
N VAL A 404 19.23 -26.45 -0.82
CA VAL A 404 18.59 -26.50 -2.15
C VAL A 404 19.16 -25.42 -3.07
N LEU A 405 19.35 -24.21 -2.54
CA LEU A 405 19.84 -23.05 -3.28
C LEU A 405 21.28 -23.26 -3.80
N ALA A 406 22.16 -23.93 -3.04
CA ALA A 406 23.52 -24.28 -3.44
C ALA A 406 23.59 -25.14 -4.71
N GLY A 407 22.51 -25.84 -5.07
CA GLY A 407 22.43 -26.65 -6.28
C GLY A 407 22.00 -25.90 -7.54
N LEU A 408 21.65 -24.59 -7.44
CA LEU A 408 21.18 -23.76 -8.54
C LEU A 408 22.29 -22.82 -9.02
N SER A 409 22.69 -22.93 -10.27
CA SER A 409 23.87 -22.23 -10.82
C SER A 409 23.50 -20.92 -11.53
N ALA A 410 23.08 -19.89 -10.78
CA ALA A 410 22.96 -18.52 -11.29
C ALA A 410 23.73 -17.57 -10.37
N LEU A 411 24.42 -16.56 -10.94
CA LEU A 411 25.26 -15.64 -10.17
C LEU A 411 24.50 -14.98 -9.01
N ARG A 412 23.28 -14.50 -9.28
CA ARG A 412 22.43 -13.84 -8.28
C ARG A 412 21.98 -14.83 -7.18
N LEU A 413 21.61 -16.05 -7.54
CA LEU A 413 21.25 -17.08 -6.56
C LEU A 413 22.46 -17.47 -5.68
N GLY A 414 23.67 -17.49 -6.24
CA GLY A 414 24.93 -17.68 -5.49
C GLY A 414 25.19 -16.53 -4.50
N ALA A 415 24.97 -15.29 -4.90
CA ALA A 415 25.07 -14.15 -4.00
C ALA A 415 24.02 -14.21 -2.87
N LEU A 416 22.78 -14.59 -3.16
CA LEU A 416 21.72 -14.75 -2.16
C LEU A 416 22.06 -15.93 -1.20
N HIS A 417 22.58 -17.04 -1.71
CA HIS A 417 23.05 -18.14 -0.87
C HIS A 417 24.11 -17.69 0.15
N THR A 418 25.04 -16.81 -0.28
CA THR A 418 26.08 -16.26 0.62
C THR A 418 25.50 -15.26 1.62
N ALA A 419 24.48 -14.48 1.25
CA ALA A 419 23.84 -13.49 2.10
C ALA A 419 22.92 -14.09 3.17
N ILE A 420 22.43 -15.32 2.98
CA ILE A 420 21.57 -16.02 3.95
C ILE A 420 22.44 -16.60 5.07
N ASP A 421 22.25 -16.14 6.28
CA ASP A 421 22.84 -16.68 7.51
C ASP A 421 21.84 -17.66 8.16
N GLU A 422 22.33 -18.81 8.61
CA GLU A 422 21.50 -19.85 9.24
C GLU A 422 21.06 -19.48 10.67
N LEU A 423 21.77 -18.55 11.33
CA LEU A 423 21.47 -18.06 12.67
C LEU A 423 21.27 -19.19 13.70
N GLY A 424 22.06 -20.29 13.57
CA GLY A 424 21.94 -21.49 14.38
C GLY A 424 22.22 -21.21 15.85
N ASP A 425 23.20 -20.37 16.14
CA ASP A 425 23.59 -19.88 17.48
C ASP A 425 22.41 -19.16 18.17
N LEU A 426 21.73 -18.30 17.45
CA LEU A 426 20.58 -17.55 17.94
C LEU A 426 19.38 -18.47 18.18
N ARG A 427 19.10 -19.38 17.23
CA ARG A 427 18.05 -20.38 17.36
C ARG A 427 18.24 -21.24 18.60
N GLU A 428 19.44 -21.81 18.80
CA GLU A 428 19.75 -22.63 19.97
C GLU A 428 19.56 -21.85 21.28
N LYS A 429 19.94 -20.58 21.32
CA LYS A 429 19.74 -19.72 22.49
C LYS A 429 18.24 -19.55 22.80
N ILE A 430 17.39 -19.33 21.79
CA ILE A 430 15.94 -19.22 21.98
C ILE A 430 15.36 -20.55 22.47
N ASP A 431 15.69 -21.66 21.81
CA ASP A 431 15.17 -23.00 22.10
C ASP A 431 15.58 -23.48 23.52
N ARG A 432 16.77 -23.08 23.99
CA ARG A 432 17.22 -23.39 25.37
C ARG A 432 16.55 -22.52 26.42
N THR A 433 16.18 -21.30 26.08
CA THR A 433 15.66 -20.31 27.05
C THR A 433 14.16 -20.44 27.25
N LEU A 434 13.39 -20.73 26.22
CA LEU A 434 11.93 -20.80 26.28
C LEU A 434 11.41 -22.22 26.34
N VAL A 435 10.28 -22.40 27.02
CA VAL A 435 9.55 -23.69 26.97
C VAL A 435 8.92 -23.88 25.57
N PRO A 436 8.69 -25.13 25.09
CA PRO A 436 8.12 -25.38 23.77
C PRO A 436 6.73 -24.79 23.54
N GLU A 437 5.91 -24.69 24.58
CA GLU A 437 4.55 -24.15 24.53
C GLU A 437 4.35 -23.08 25.61
N PRO A 438 4.89 -21.86 25.42
CA PRO A 438 4.75 -20.83 26.43
C PRO A 438 3.33 -20.25 26.45
N PRO A 439 2.89 -19.72 27.60
CA PRO A 439 1.67 -18.93 27.70
C PRO A 439 1.76 -17.69 26.79
N LEU A 440 0.62 -17.05 26.55
CA LEU A 440 0.57 -15.84 25.71
C LEU A 440 1.19 -14.64 26.40
N THR A 441 1.01 -14.54 27.73
CA THR A 441 1.47 -13.41 28.53
C THR A 441 2.54 -13.84 29.54
N LEU A 442 3.52 -12.95 29.78
CA LEU A 442 4.56 -13.16 30.78
C LEU A 442 3.99 -13.21 32.23
N SER A 443 2.83 -12.58 32.47
CA SER A 443 2.19 -12.58 33.77
C SER A 443 1.64 -13.93 34.19
N ASP A 444 1.39 -14.83 33.22
CA ASP A 444 0.89 -16.17 33.49
C ASP A 444 1.98 -17.09 34.07
N GLY A 445 3.26 -16.71 33.94
CA GLY A 445 4.42 -17.49 34.37
C GLY A 445 4.63 -18.77 33.55
N GLY A 446 5.74 -19.44 33.76
CA GLY A 446 6.04 -20.70 33.06
C GLY A 446 6.58 -20.51 31.63
N VAL A 447 7.23 -19.40 31.36
CA VAL A 447 7.78 -19.04 30.05
C VAL A 447 9.18 -19.59 29.83
N ILE A 448 10.02 -19.56 30.85
CA ILE A 448 11.45 -19.94 30.78
C ILE A 448 11.60 -21.44 31.00
N ALA A 449 12.49 -22.07 30.23
CA ALA A 449 12.78 -23.49 30.37
C ALA A 449 13.48 -23.82 31.72
N ALA A 450 13.40 -25.04 32.18
CA ALA A 450 14.12 -25.52 33.35
C ALA A 450 15.63 -25.60 33.07
N GLY A 451 16.47 -25.28 34.07
CA GLY A 451 17.93 -25.30 33.92
C GLY A 451 18.55 -24.02 33.37
N VAL A 452 17.76 -22.98 33.08
CA VAL A 452 18.25 -21.67 32.60
C VAL A 452 18.76 -20.80 33.75
N ASP A 453 18.06 -20.80 34.88
CA ASP A 453 18.35 -20.00 36.04
C ASP A 453 18.09 -20.84 37.32
N LYS A 454 19.11 -20.94 38.20
CA LYS A 454 19.03 -21.78 39.40
C LYS A 454 18.04 -21.26 40.41
N ASP A 455 17.99 -19.94 40.61
CA ASP A 455 17.08 -19.31 41.59
C ASP A 455 15.62 -19.53 41.15
N LEU A 456 15.37 -19.44 39.84
CA LEU A 456 14.05 -19.72 39.25
C LEU A 456 13.62 -21.18 39.47
N ASP A 457 14.52 -22.13 39.27
CA ASP A 457 14.23 -23.55 39.46
C ASP A 457 13.96 -23.88 40.96
N GLU A 458 14.76 -23.32 41.89
CA GLU A 458 14.54 -23.45 43.31
C GLU A 458 13.17 -22.89 43.77
N LEU A 459 12.80 -21.70 43.25
CA LEU A 459 11.47 -21.12 43.54
C LEU A 459 10.32 -21.92 42.97
N ARG A 460 10.48 -22.50 41.76
CA ARG A 460 9.47 -23.39 41.15
C ARG A 460 9.30 -24.67 41.92
N ASP A 461 10.40 -25.26 42.43
CA ASP A 461 10.36 -26.44 43.29
C ASP A 461 9.67 -26.15 44.62
N LEU A 462 9.95 -24.99 45.22
CA LEU A 462 9.22 -24.54 46.42
C LEU A 462 7.70 -24.42 46.13
N SER A 463 7.34 -23.82 44.98
CA SER A 463 5.95 -23.66 44.58
C SER A 463 5.25 -24.98 44.26
N ARG A 464 5.93 -25.98 43.66
CA ARG A 464 5.39 -27.34 43.40
C ARG A 464 5.21 -28.11 44.70
N ASN A 465 6.20 -28.09 45.58
CA ASN A 465 6.18 -28.77 46.85
C ASN A 465 5.08 -28.20 47.78
N SER A 466 4.61 -26.97 47.50
CA SER A 466 3.52 -26.35 48.26
C SER A 466 2.23 -27.16 48.22
N LYS A 467 1.90 -27.81 47.11
CA LYS A 467 0.71 -28.67 47.00
C LYS A 467 0.82 -29.94 47.88
N GLN A 468 2.02 -30.51 47.93
CA GLN A 468 2.28 -31.69 48.79
C GLN A 468 2.25 -31.30 50.26
N TYR A 469 2.85 -30.15 50.59
CA TYR A 469 2.83 -29.62 51.97
C TYR A 469 1.40 -29.31 52.40
N LEU A 470 0.57 -28.70 51.60
CA LEU A 470 -0.85 -28.44 51.91
C LEU A 470 -1.64 -29.72 52.12
N ALA A 471 -1.38 -30.76 51.31
CA ALA A 471 -1.98 -32.06 51.51
C ALA A 471 -1.53 -32.75 52.83
N GLN A 472 -0.24 -32.58 53.22
CA GLN A 472 0.26 -33.03 54.49
C GLN A 472 -0.36 -32.26 55.67
N VAL A 473 -0.50 -30.93 55.55
CA VAL A 473 -1.20 -30.10 56.52
C VAL A 473 -2.66 -30.55 56.64
N GLU A 474 -3.34 -30.81 55.55
CA GLU A 474 -4.73 -31.31 55.54
C GLU A 474 -4.81 -32.65 56.30
N THR A 475 -3.91 -33.59 56.00
CA THR A 475 -3.87 -34.90 56.65
C THR A 475 -3.58 -34.77 58.15
N ARG A 476 -2.56 -34.01 58.52
CA ARG A 476 -2.16 -33.74 59.93
C ARG A 476 -3.31 -33.06 60.69
N GLU A 477 -3.94 -32.04 60.10
CA GLU A 477 -5.06 -31.34 60.75
C GLU A 477 -6.33 -32.21 60.87
N ARG A 478 -6.57 -33.13 59.95
CA ARG A 478 -7.66 -34.14 60.09
C ARG A 478 -7.39 -35.09 61.22
N GLU A 479 -6.14 -35.56 61.35
CA GLU A 479 -5.72 -36.44 62.46
C GLU A 479 -5.79 -35.71 63.82
N ARG A 480 -5.30 -34.47 63.89
CA ARG A 480 -5.29 -33.62 65.06
C ARG A 480 -6.69 -33.30 65.59
N THR A 481 -7.59 -32.96 64.70
CA THR A 481 -8.95 -32.50 65.02
C THR A 481 -10.01 -33.62 65.03
N GLY A 482 -9.68 -34.76 64.45
CA GLY A 482 -10.65 -35.85 64.26
C GLY A 482 -11.74 -35.56 63.23
N ILE A 483 -11.62 -34.47 62.47
CA ILE A 483 -12.62 -34.04 61.49
C ILE A 483 -12.26 -34.61 60.11
N GLY A 484 -12.77 -35.75 59.72
CA GLY A 484 -12.47 -36.39 58.43
C GLY A 484 -12.94 -35.61 57.20
N SER A 485 -13.87 -34.67 57.36
CA SER A 485 -14.38 -33.78 56.26
C SER A 485 -13.62 -32.47 56.09
N LEU A 486 -12.61 -32.19 56.94
CA LEU A 486 -11.75 -31.01 56.86
C LEU A 486 -11.05 -30.98 55.50
N LYS A 487 -11.06 -29.80 54.84
CA LYS A 487 -10.33 -29.55 53.57
C LYS A 487 -9.54 -28.26 53.65
N VAL A 488 -8.29 -28.30 53.15
CA VAL A 488 -7.50 -27.12 52.92
C VAL A 488 -7.71 -26.67 51.48
N LYS A 489 -8.16 -25.43 51.25
CA LYS A 489 -8.47 -24.87 49.93
C LYS A 489 -7.87 -23.47 49.79
N PHE A 490 -7.82 -23.00 48.55
CA PHE A 490 -7.37 -21.65 48.18
C PHE A 490 -8.54 -20.85 47.59
N ASN A 491 -8.59 -19.57 47.90
CA ASN A 491 -9.48 -18.61 47.28
C ASN A 491 -8.72 -17.29 47.06
N SER A 492 -8.84 -16.68 45.90
CA SER A 492 -8.13 -15.46 45.52
C SER A 492 -8.34 -14.24 46.43
N ILE A 493 -9.45 -14.18 47.16
CA ILE A 493 -9.81 -13.10 48.09
C ILE A 493 -9.28 -13.38 49.49
N PHE A 494 -9.37 -14.63 49.96
CA PHE A 494 -9.10 -15.03 51.33
C PHE A 494 -7.80 -15.85 51.50
N GLY A 495 -7.10 -16.17 50.41
CA GLY A 495 -5.89 -17.01 50.43
C GLY A 495 -6.19 -18.47 50.80
N TYR A 496 -5.21 -19.12 51.44
CA TYR A 496 -5.38 -20.47 51.94
C TYR A 496 -6.25 -20.51 53.20
N TYR A 497 -7.17 -21.48 53.27
CA TYR A 497 -8.04 -21.65 54.42
C TYR A 497 -8.41 -23.12 54.64
N ILE A 498 -8.72 -23.43 55.92
CA ILE A 498 -9.26 -24.68 56.36
C ILE A 498 -10.78 -24.56 56.36
N GLU A 499 -11.49 -25.39 55.61
CA GLU A 499 -12.96 -25.42 55.54
C GLU A 499 -13.52 -26.54 56.46
N ILE A 500 -14.34 -26.17 57.42
CA ILE A 500 -15.00 -27.08 58.38
C ILE A 500 -16.51 -26.94 58.21
N SER A 501 -17.22 -28.06 58.11
CA SER A 501 -18.67 -28.05 58.04
C SER A 501 -19.30 -27.65 59.41
N LYS A 502 -20.44 -26.98 59.39
CA LYS A 502 -21.13 -26.53 60.63
C LYS A 502 -21.38 -27.63 61.65
N ALA A 503 -21.56 -28.82 61.18
CA ALA A 503 -21.79 -30.02 62.04
C ALA A 503 -20.57 -30.33 62.90
N ASN A 504 -19.33 -29.99 62.47
CA ASN A 504 -18.09 -30.31 63.12
C ASN A 504 -17.41 -29.12 63.79
N LEU A 505 -18.12 -27.97 63.88
CA LEU A 505 -17.51 -26.73 64.46
C LEU A 505 -17.09 -26.85 65.90
N HIS A 506 -17.80 -27.69 66.69
CA HIS A 506 -17.50 -27.94 68.13
C HIS A 506 -16.16 -28.63 68.30
N LEU A 507 -15.57 -29.21 67.27
CA LEU A 507 -14.25 -29.86 67.31
C LEU A 507 -13.14 -28.93 66.83
N SER A 508 -13.48 -27.67 66.43
CA SER A 508 -12.45 -26.71 65.93
C SER A 508 -11.51 -26.31 67.07
N PRO A 509 -10.19 -26.40 66.88
CA PRO A 509 -9.22 -25.98 67.88
C PRO A 509 -9.24 -24.48 68.18
N ALA A 510 -8.79 -24.07 69.37
CA ALA A 510 -8.76 -22.66 69.77
C ALA A 510 -7.75 -21.80 69.03
N ASP A 511 -6.77 -22.41 68.38
CA ASP A 511 -5.74 -21.75 67.56
C ASP A 511 -6.20 -21.46 66.14
N TYR A 512 -7.42 -21.84 65.71
CA TYR A 512 -7.98 -21.52 64.46
C TYR A 512 -8.57 -20.10 64.42
N GLU A 513 -8.06 -19.24 63.58
CA GLU A 513 -8.61 -17.91 63.40
C GLU A 513 -9.70 -17.97 62.32
N ARG A 514 -10.92 -17.49 62.65
CA ARG A 514 -12.05 -17.47 61.73
C ARG A 514 -11.85 -16.38 60.65
N LYS A 515 -11.87 -16.76 59.34
CA LYS A 515 -11.82 -15.86 58.20
C LYS A 515 -13.21 -15.55 57.62
N GLN A 516 -14.09 -16.54 57.47
CA GLN A 516 -15.40 -16.36 56.84
C GLN A 516 -16.42 -17.41 57.32
N THR A 517 -17.66 -16.96 57.49
CA THR A 517 -18.81 -17.83 57.77
C THR A 517 -19.63 -18.02 56.50
N LEU A 518 -19.88 -19.26 56.09
CA LEU A 518 -20.74 -19.68 55.00
C LEU A 518 -22.02 -20.32 55.47
N VAL A 519 -22.99 -20.56 54.55
CA VAL A 519 -24.28 -21.19 54.90
C VAL A 519 -24.10 -22.57 55.55
N ASN A 520 -23.15 -23.40 55.01
CA ASN A 520 -22.98 -24.80 55.45
C ASN A 520 -21.59 -25.11 56.02
N ALA A 521 -20.68 -24.14 56.08
CA ALA A 521 -19.31 -24.34 56.57
C ALA A 521 -18.73 -23.03 57.15
N GLU A 522 -17.64 -23.12 57.87
CA GLU A 522 -16.83 -21.99 58.26
C GLU A 522 -15.39 -22.18 57.76
N ARG A 523 -14.75 -21.05 57.45
CA ARG A 523 -13.36 -20.98 56.94
C ARG A 523 -12.44 -20.43 58.02
N PHE A 524 -11.38 -21.14 58.27
CA PHE A 524 -10.36 -20.80 59.28
C PHE A 524 -8.99 -20.70 58.65
N THR A 525 -8.07 -20.04 59.36
CA THR A 525 -6.64 -20.01 59.07
C THR A 525 -5.85 -20.31 60.34
N THR A 526 -4.60 -20.70 60.21
CA THR A 526 -3.66 -20.84 61.30
C THR A 526 -2.43 -19.94 61.05
N PRO A 527 -1.66 -19.58 62.10
CA PRO A 527 -0.41 -18.83 61.92
C PRO A 527 0.55 -19.50 60.94
N GLU A 528 0.69 -20.83 61.01
CA GLU A 528 1.54 -21.63 60.12
C GLU A 528 1.04 -21.53 58.65
N LEU A 529 -0.26 -21.60 58.44
CA LEU A 529 -0.85 -21.50 57.09
C LEU A 529 -0.69 -20.12 56.51
N LYS A 530 -0.75 -19.05 57.33
CA LYS A 530 -0.50 -17.66 56.91
C LYS A 530 0.98 -17.45 56.53
N GLU A 531 1.93 -17.94 57.31
CA GLU A 531 3.37 -17.83 57.05
C GLU A 531 3.71 -18.55 55.73
N TYR A 532 3.15 -19.72 55.53
CA TYR A 532 3.39 -20.51 54.32
C TYR A 532 2.75 -19.88 53.11
N GLU A 533 1.55 -19.30 53.26
CA GLU A 533 0.87 -18.49 52.23
C GLU A 533 1.74 -17.32 51.73
N SER A 534 2.32 -16.57 52.69
CA SER A 534 3.24 -15.46 52.34
C SER A 534 4.43 -15.96 51.55
N LYS A 535 5.08 -17.06 52.00
CA LYS A 535 6.22 -17.65 51.28
C LYS A 535 5.88 -18.12 49.84
N ILE A 536 4.68 -18.66 49.60
CA ILE A 536 4.24 -19.11 48.29
C ILE A 536 3.97 -17.89 47.40
N LEU A 537 3.24 -16.88 47.89
CA LEU A 537 2.93 -15.68 47.15
C LEU A 537 4.18 -14.91 46.77
N ASP A 538 5.12 -14.75 47.73
CA ASP A 538 6.43 -14.11 47.47
C ASP A 538 7.24 -14.90 46.42
N ALA A 539 7.19 -16.25 46.49
CA ALA A 539 7.85 -17.09 45.50
C ALA A 539 7.23 -16.94 44.09
N GLN A 540 5.91 -16.90 43.97
CA GLN A 540 5.23 -16.70 42.69
C GLN A 540 5.55 -15.33 42.07
N GLU A 541 5.55 -14.28 42.86
CA GLU A 541 5.94 -12.94 42.39
C GLU A 541 7.38 -12.90 41.88
N LYS A 542 8.32 -13.48 42.64
CA LYS A 542 9.73 -13.57 42.23
C LYS A 542 9.91 -14.42 40.96
N ILE A 543 9.16 -15.52 40.82
CA ILE A 543 9.20 -16.33 39.61
C ILE A 543 8.86 -15.45 38.39
N VAL A 544 7.73 -14.72 38.43
CA VAL A 544 7.31 -13.86 37.32
C VAL A 544 8.32 -12.72 37.07
N GLU A 545 8.93 -12.15 38.12
CA GLU A 545 9.94 -11.11 37.99
C GLU A 545 11.22 -11.64 37.32
N ILE A 546 11.72 -12.80 37.73
CA ILE A 546 12.91 -13.45 37.15
C ILE A 546 12.59 -13.83 35.67
N GLU A 547 11.42 -14.41 35.38
CA GLU A 547 11.05 -14.76 34.03
C GLU A 547 10.94 -13.53 33.12
N ARG A 548 10.42 -12.40 33.60
CA ARG A 548 10.41 -11.13 32.86
C ARG A 548 11.80 -10.63 32.56
N ARG A 549 12.73 -10.66 33.57
CA ARG A 549 14.12 -10.28 33.36
C ARG A 549 14.81 -11.14 32.30
N LEU A 550 14.73 -12.46 32.44
CA LEU A 550 15.33 -13.42 31.49
C LEU A 550 14.76 -13.28 30.07
N PHE A 551 13.48 -13.04 29.96
CA PHE A 551 12.85 -12.79 28.67
C PHE A 551 13.29 -11.45 28.05
N ALA A 552 13.45 -10.39 28.84
CA ALA A 552 13.99 -9.11 28.38
C ALA A 552 15.44 -9.25 27.91
N GLU A 553 16.29 -10.00 28.65
CA GLU A 553 17.66 -10.34 28.25
C GLU A 553 17.70 -11.13 26.94
N LEU A 554 16.77 -12.08 26.74
CA LEU A 554 16.65 -12.82 25.49
C LEU A 554 16.26 -11.89 24.32
N ARG A 555 15.28 -11.01 24.52
CA ARG A 555 14.88 -10.02 23.50
C ARG A 555 16.05 -9.10 23.12
N SER A 556 16.78 -8.60 24.09
CA SER A 556 17.97 -7.78 23.85
C SER A 556 19.06 -8.53 23.09
N ALA A 557 19.26 -9.82 23.38
CA ALA A 557 20.20 -10.65 22.64
C ALA A 557 19.75 -10.87 21.16
N ILE A 558 18.46 -11.02 20.90
CA ILE A 558 17.93 -11.11 19.53
C ILE A 558 18.06 -9.76 18.81
N ALA A 559 17.79 -8.65 19.49
CA ALA A 559 17.91 -7.30 18.95
C ALA A 559 19.37 -6.97 18.54
N ALA A 560 20.35 -7.44 19.29
CA ALA A 560 21.77 -7.29 18.93
C ALA A 560 22.13 -7.98 17.60
N GLU A 561 21.39 -9.00 17.19
CA GLU A 561 21.57 -9.72 15.93
C GLU A 561 20.62 -9.21 14.80
N ALA A 562 19.98 -8.07 14.99
CA ALA A 562 18.97 -7.52 14.09
C ALA A 562 19.46 -7.43 12.64
N LYS A 563 20.71 -6.98 12.44
CA LYS A 563 21.30 -6.85 11.10
C LYS A 563 21.41 -8.19 10.36
N ARG A 564 21.86 -9.25 11.05
CA ARG A 564 21.97 -10.61 10.47
C ARG A 564 20.60 -11.16 10.10
N ILE A 565 19.61 -11.02 11.00
CA ILE A 565 18.23 -11.47 10.76
C ILE A 565 17.64 -10.73 9.58
N ARG A 566 17.77 -9.40 9.52
CA ARG A 566 17.21 -8.58 8.45
C ARG A 566 17.87 -8.88 7.10
N GLN A 567 19.18 -9.03 7.03
CA GLN A 567 19.88 -9.39 5.81
C GLN A 567 19.41 -10.74 5.28
N THR A 568 19.24 -11.72 6.16
CA THR A 568 18.69 -13.02 5.82
C THR A 568 17.25 -12.95 5.35
N ALA A 569 16.39 -12.15 6.01
CA ALA A 569 14.99 -11.95 5.62
C ALA A 569 14.86 -11.36 4.21
N LEU A 570 15.66 -10.34 3.88
CA LEU A 570 15.69 -9.73 2.55
C LEU A 570 16.14 -10.73 1.47
N ALA A 571 17.18 -11.51 1.75
CA ALA A 571 17.67 -12.54 0.83
C ALA A 571 16.64 -13.65 0.60
N LEU A 572 15.96 -14.10 1.66
CA LEU A 572 14.87 -15.07 1.56
C LEU A 572 13.66 -14.53 0.78
N ALA A 573 13.30 -13.27 0.98
CA ALA A 573 12.23 -12.63 0.22
C ALA A 573 12.53 -12.62 -1.28
N GLU A 574 13.77 -12.32 -1.66
CA GLU A 574 14.19 -12.33 -3.05
C GLU A 574 14.22 -13.75 -3.66
N VAL A 575 14.72 -14.72 -2.92
CA VAL A 575 14.68 -16.13 -3.32
C VAL A 575 13.25 -16.61 -3.56
N ASP A 576 12.33 -16.22 -2.68
CA ASP A 576 10.91 -16.54 -2.80
C ASP A 576 10.27 -15.91 -4.04
N VAL A 577 10.53 -14.63 -4.32
CA VAL A 577 10.03 -13.97 -5.52
C VAL A 577 10.56 -14.63 -6.79
N LEU A 578 11.87 -14.90 -6.86
CA LEU A 578 12.47 -15.57 -8.03
C LEU A 578 11.89 -16.99 -8.23
N GLY A 579 11.66 -17.72 -7.14
CA GLY A 579 10.99 -19.01 -7.16
C GLY A 579 9.52 -18.93 -7.61
N CYS A 580 8.81 -17.92 -7.16
CA CYS A 580 7.44 -17.60 -7.57
C CYS A 580 7.35 -17.32 -9.07
N LEU A 581 8.20 -16.41 -9.59
CA LEU A 581 8.24 -16.06 -11.02
C LEU A 581 8.57 -17.29 -11.89
N ALA A 582 9.51 -18.11 -11.46
CA ALA A 582 9.86 -19.35 -12.16
C ALA A 582 8.72 -20.38 -12.16
N HIS A 583 7.99 -20.49 -11.05
CA HIS A 583 6.84 -21.37 -10.94
C HIS A 583 5.71 -20.95 -11.89
N ILE A 584 5.35 -19.67 -11.89
CA ILE A 584 4.34 -19.10 -12.79
C ILE A 584 4.76 -19.25 -14.25
N ALA A 585 6.03 -18.96 -14.57
CA ALA A 585 6.55 -19.10 -15.93
C ALA A 585 6.43 -20.53 -16.47
N ALA A 586 6.80 -21.52 -15.66
CA ALA A 586 6.70 -22.93 -16.03
C ALA A 586 5.24 -23.40 -16.13
N LEU A 587 4.37 -22.97 -15.20
CA LEU A 587 2.96 -23.36 -15.18
C LEU A 587 2.19 -22.85 -16.41
N ARG A 588 2.53 -21.63 -16.90
CA ARG A 588 1.78 -20.91 -17.93
C ARG A 588 2.50 -20.78 -19.25
N ASN A 589 3.62 -21.48 -19.44
CA ASN A 589 4.43 -21.43 -20.65
C ASN A 589 4.78 -19.98 -21.05
N TYR A 590 5.34 -19.21 -20.11
CA TYR A 590 5.85 -17.87 -20.36
C TYR A 590 7.27 -17.96 -20.92
N CYS A 591 7.63 -17.04 -21.82
CA CYS A 591 8.96 -16.98 -22.41
C CYS A 591 9.86 -15.96 -21.71
N ARG A 592 11.18 -16.17 -21.81
CA ARG A 592 12.19 -15.22 -21.39
C ARG A 592 12.18 -14.00 -22.35
N PRO A 593 11.99 -12.76 -21.86
CA PRO A 593 12.16 -11.56 -22.67
C PRO A 593 13.66 -11.30 -22.90
N HIS A 594 13.99 -10.76 -24.08
CA HIS A 594 15.32 -10.32 -24.45
C HIS A 594 15.40 -8.79 -24.50
N PHE A 595 16.40 -8.22 -23.83
CA PHE A 595 16.64 -6.79 -23.86
C PHE A 595 17.73 -6.47 -24.89
N ASP A 596 17.47 -5.47 -25.73
CA ASP A 596 18.47 -5.00 -26.69
C ASP A 596 19.65 -4.37 -25.93
N GLU A 597 20.86 -4.84 -26.22
CA GLU A 597 22.09 -4.19 -25.77
C GLU A 597 22.27 -2.91 -26.60
N THR A 598 21.79 -1.80 -26.08
CA THR A 598 21.94 -0.50 -26.74
C THR A 598 23.38 0.02 -26.51
N GLU A 599 24.28 -0.28 -27.45
CA GLU A 599 25.67 0.21 -27.38
C GLU A 599 25.80 1.72 -27.65
N LYS A 600 24.75 2.39 -28.14
CA LYS A 600 24.80 3.83 -28.50
C LYS A 600 23.90 4.64 -27.56
N ALA A 601 24.51 5.66 -26.94
CA ALA A 601 23.74 6.64 -26.18
C ALA A 601 22.70 7.32 -27.10
N GLY A 602 21.41 7.08 -26.84
CA GLY A 602 20.29 7.61 -27.63
C GLY A 602 19.50 6.58 -28.42
N ASP A 603 19.93 5.32 -28.48
CA ASP A 603 19.14 4.25 -29.08
C ASP A 603 18.01 3.83 -28.12
N VAL A 604 16.79 3.79 -28.62
CA VAL A 604 15.58 3.55 -27.81
C VAL A 604 15.22 2.05 -27.79
N GLY A 605 15.88 1.23 -28.59
CA GLY A 605 15.53 -0.19 -28.80
C GLY A 605 14.12 -0.38 -29.36
N ASP A 606 13.85 -1.53 -29.93
CA ASP A 606 12.52 -1.88 -30.46
C ASP A 606 11.63 -2.46 -29.36
N LEU A 607 10.33 -2.62 -29.63
CA LEU A 607 9.41 -3.41 -28.85
C LEU A 607 8.71 -4.39 -29.80
N GLU A 608 9.14 -5.64 -29.74
CA GLU A 608 8.57 -6.74 -30.53
C GLU A 608 7.97 -7.79 -29.59
N ILE A 609 6.70 -8.07 -29.75
CA ILE A 609 5.96 -9.09 -29.00
C ILE A 609 5.34 -10.06 -30.03
N VAL A 610 5.73 -11.32 -29.96
CA VAL A 610 5.24 -12.38 -30.84
C VAL A 610 4.28 -13.27 -30.06
N GLU A 611 3.04 -13.41 -30.56
CA GLU A 611 1.98 -14.17 -29.91
C GLU A 611 1.76 -13.78 -28.44
N GLY A 612 1.68 -12.48 -28.19
CA GLY A 612 1.41 -11.93 -26.86
C GLY A 612 0.03 -12.28 -26.34
N ARG A 613 -0.08 -12.54 -25.03
CA ARG A 613 -1.32 -12.89 -24.35
C ARG A 613 -1.53 -11.97 -23.15
N HIS A 614 -2.77 -11.75 -22.77
CA HIS A 614 -3.08 -10.92 -21.59
C HIS A 614 -3.05 -11.79 -20.32
N PRO A 615 -2.13 -11.57 -19.37
CA PRO A 615 -1.87 -12.49 -18.25
C PRO A 615 -3.07 -12.72 -17.34
N VAL A 616 -3.95 -11.73 -17.20
CA VAL A 616 -5.11 -11.80 -16.31
C VAL A 616 -6.31 -12.44 -17.04
N ILE A 617 -6.61 -11.98 -18.26
CA ILE A 617 -7.77 -12.47 -19.01
C ILE A 617 -7.58 -13.94 -19.42
N GLU A 618 -6.37 -14.34 -19.83
CA GLU A 618 -6.05 -15.74 -20.12
C GLU A 618 -6.41 -16.68 -18.94
N LEU A 619 -6.17 -16.26 -17.71
CA LEU A 619 -6.52 -17.05 -16.52
C LEU A 619 -8.02 -17.09 -16.26
N GLN A 620 -8.71 -16.00 -16.48
CA GLN A 620 -10.17 -15.94 -16.30
C GLN A 620 -10.89 -16.83 -17.33
N GLU A 621 -10.44 -16.81 -18.58
CA GLU A 621 -10.97 -17.68 -19.63
C GLU A 621 -10.70 -19.16 -19.36
N LEU A 622 -9.50 -19.50 -18.87
CA LEU A 622 -9.17 -20.87 -18.45
C LEU A 622 -10.02 -21.34 -17.26
N ALA A 623 -10.25 -20.47 -16.27
CA ALA A 623 -11.06 -20.79 -15.11
C ALA A 623 -12.55 -20.95 -15.45
N ALA A 624 -13.04 -20.19 -16.43
CA ALA A 624 -14.41 -20.26 -16.91
C ALA A 624 -14.67 -21.43 -17.89
N GLY A 625 -13.62 -22.19 -18.29
CA GLY A 625 -13.73 -23.22 -19.30
C GLY A 625 -14.08 -22.69 -20.71
N SER A 626 -13.78 -21.41 -20.96
CA SER A 626 -14.04 -20.70 -22.21
C SER A 626 -13.01 -21.05 -23.30
N GLU A 627 -13.18 -20.51 -24.50
CA GLU A 627 -12.19 -20.61 -25.57
C GLU A 627 -10.84 -20.02 -25.14
N ARG A 628 -9.73 -20.57 -25.68
CA ARG A 628 -8.38 -20.06 -25.37
C ARG A 628 -8.24 -18.60 -25.82
N PHE A 629 -7.53 -17.80 -25.04
CA PHE A 629 -7.14 -16.43 -25.40
C PHE A 629 -6.48 -16.39 -26.79
N VAL A 630 -6.89 -15.45 -27.63
CA VAL A 630 -6.32 -15.27 -28.97
C VAL A 630 -5.04 -14.44 -28.86
N PRO A 631 -3.85 -15.00 -29.13
CA PRO A 631 -2.60 -14.25 -29.05
C PRO A 631 -2.48 -13.23 -30.18
N ASN A 632 -1.80 -12.12 -29.91
CA ASN A 632 -1.60 -11.04 -30.86
C ASN A 632 -0.13 -10.61 -30.97
N GLU A 633 0.25 -10.07 -32.12
CA GLU A 633 1.59 -9.57 -32.39
C GLU A 633 1.63 -8.04 -32.21
N LEU A 634 2.79 -7.51 -31.80
CA LEU A 634 3.06 -6.07 -31.74
C LEU A 634 4.51 -5.82 -32.16
N PHE A 635 4.67 -4.84 -33.02
CA PHE A 635 5.97 -4.28 -33.35
C PHE A 635 5.92 -2.76 -33.29
N LEU A 636 6.83 -2.15 -32.49
CA LEU A 636 7.03 -0.70 -32.41
C LEU A 636 8.52 -0.41 -32.41
N ASP A 637 8.94 0.56 -33.23
CA ASP A 637 10.29 1.07 -33.32
C ASP A 637 10.32 2.60 -33.18
N SER A 638 11.46 3.24 -33.33
CA SER A 638 11.59 4.69 -33.26
C SER A 638 11.48 5.39 -34.62
N SER A 639 11.28 4.66 -35.72
CA SER A 639 11.39 5.19 -37.09
C SER A 639 10.22 4.82 -38.01
N THR A 640 9.94 3.54 -38.16
CA THR A 640 8.98 3.01 -39.14
C THR A 640 7.63 2.64 -38.57
N HIS A 641 7.58 2.30 -37.28
CA HIS A 641 6.39 1.90 -36.53
C HIS A 641 6.36 2.58 -35.14
N ASN A 642 6.46 3.89 -35.13
CA ASN A 642 6.51 4.66 -33.89
C ASN A 642 5.14 4.76 -33.22
N ILE A 643 4.07 4.92 -34.03
CA ILE A 643 2.69 5.05 -33.56
C ILE A 643 1.81 4.05 -34.32
N VAL A 644 1.05 3.25 -33.59
CA VAL A 644 0.01 2.37 -34.12
C VAL A 644 -1.35 2.99 -33.85
N VAL A 645 -2.09 3.34 -34.90
CA VAL A 645 -3.50 3.74 -34.83
C VAL A 645 -4.36 2.48 -34.94
N LEU A 646 -5.04 2.13 -33.85
CA LEU A 646 -5.84 0.91 -33.73
C LEU A 646 -7.33 1.23 -33.85
N THR A 647 -7.96 0.73 -34.93
CA THR A 647 -9.38 0.87 -35.17
C THR A 647 -10.15 -0.44 -34.95
N GLY A 648 -11.45 -0.37 -34.89
CA GLY A 648 -12.32 -1.55 -34.75
C GLY A 648 -13.47 -1.35 -33.76
N PRO A 649 -14.37 -2.32 -33.66
CA PRO A 649 -15.56 -2.21 -32.82
C PRO A 649 -15.26 -2.20 -31.33
N ASN A 650 -16.18 -1.62 -30.56
CA ASN A 650 -16.21 -1.83 -29.09
C ASN A 650 -16.49 -3.33 -28.87
N MET A 651 -15.96 -3.91 -27.81
CA MET A 651 -15.91 -5.35 -27.53
C MET A 651 -14.97 -6.17 -28.44
N GLY A 652 -14.30 -5.58 -29.42
CA GLY A 652 -13.31 -6.27 -30.25
C GLY A 652 -12.00 -6.61 -29.54
N GLY A 653 -11.74 -5.97 -28.39
CA GLY A 653 -10.53 -6.22 -27.59
C GLY A 653 -9.42 -5.18 -27.73
N LYS A 654 -9.72 -3.97 -28.30
CA LYS A 654 -8.73 -2.87 -28.43
C LYS A 654 -8.04 -2.53 -27.11
N SER A 655 -8.80 -2.21 -26.08
CA SER A 655 -8.28 -1.86 -24.75
C SER A 655 -7.52 -3.02 -24.09
N THR A 656 -7.94 -4.27 -24.33
CA THR A 656 -7.25 -5.49 -23.90
C THR A 656 -5.85 -5.59 -24.53
N TYR A 657 -5.77 -5.32 -25.84
CA TYR A 657 -4.52 -5.33 -26.58
C TYR A 657 -3.54 -4.25 -26.09
N LEU A 658 -4.03 -3.03 -25.85
CA LEU A 658 -3.21 -1.96 -25.28
C LEU A 658 -2.65 -2.37 -23.89
N ARG A 659 -3.53 -2.83 -22.99
CA ARG A 659 -3.15 -3.27 -21.64
C ARG A 659 -2.15 -4.43 -21.68
N GLN A 660 -2.36 -5.41 -22.55
CA GLN A 660 -1.46 -6.54 -22.75
C GLN A 660 -0.01 -6.09 -23.03
N ALA A 661 0.18 -5.14 -23.93
CA ALA A 661 1.51 -4.62 -24.27
C ALA A 661 2.19 -4.00 -23.05
N ALA A 662 1.50 -3.16 -22.28
CA ALA A 662 2.05 -2.54 -21.07
C ALA A 662 2.36 -3.56 -19.98
N LEU A 663 1.47 -4.53 -19.73
CA LEU A 663 1.68 -5.58 -18.73
C LEU A 663 2.90 -6.44 -19.06
N ILE A 664 3.10 -6.79 -20.33
CA ILE A 664 4.28 -7.53 -20.80
C ILE A 664 5.57 -6.71 -20.54
N VAL A 665 5.60 -5.41 -20.84
CA VAL A 665 6.75 -4.54 -20.58
C VAL A 665 7.04 -4.46 -19.08
N ILE A 666 6.04 -4.25 -18.25
CA ILE A 666 6.18 -4.18 -16.79
C ILE A 666 6.74 -5.51 -16.24
N MET A 667 6.17 -6.65 -16.68
CA MET A 667 6.63 -7.97 -16.30
C MET A 667 8.07 -8.23 -16.73
N ALA A 668 8.45 -7.85 -17.95
CA ALA A 668 9.82 -7.98 -18.44
C ALA A 668 10.81 -7.19 -17.59
N GLN A 669 10.53 -5.92 -17.32
CA GLN A 669 11.43 -5.04 -16.57
C GLN A 669 11.48 -5.33 -15.05
N MET A 670 10.50 -5.99 -14.49
CA MET A 670 10.63 -6.52 -13.14
C MET A 670 11.49 -7.80 -13.04
N GLY A 671 11.93 -8.37 -14.19
CA GLY A 671 12.75 -9.58 -14.26
C GLY A 671 11.93 -10.86 -14.30
N SER A 672 10.70 -10.82 -14.79
CA SER A 672 9.82 -11.97 -14.99
C SER A 672 9.85 -12.48 -16.43
N PHE A 673 9.58 -13.76 -16.62
CA PHE A 673 9.14 -14.28 -17.91
C PHE A 673 7.74 -13.74 -18.22
N VAL A 674 7.40 -13.67 -19.51
CA VAL A 674 6.23 -12.96 -20.02
C VAL A 674 5.30 -13.86 -20.84
N PRO A 675 3.99 -13.58 -20.88
CA PRO A 675 2.99 -14.37 -21.61
C PRO A 675 3.05 -14.11 -23.12
N ALA A 676 4.07 -14.64 -23.78
CA ALA A 676 4.28 -14.55 -25.22
C ALA A 676 5.07 -15.75 -25.74
N ARG A 677 5.20 -15.88 -27.07
CA ARG A 677 6.13 -16.85 -27.68
C ARG A 677 7.56 -16.31 -27.67
N ALA A 678 7.73 -15.03 -27.98
CA ALA A 678 8.99 -14.33 -27.92
C ALA A 678 8.76 -12.84 -27.67
N VAL A 679 9.68 -12.20 -26.93
CA VAL A 679 9.66 -10.75 -26.70
C VAL A 679 11.08 -10.22 -26.79
N ARG A 680 11.25 -9.13 -27.56
CA ARG A 680 12.45 -8.32 -27.61
C ARG A 680 12.07 -6.87 -27.35
N LEU A 681 12.80 -6.21 -26.44
CA LEU A 681 12.47 -4.84 -26.07
C LEU A 681 13.69 -4.05 -25.63
N GLY A 682 13.66 -2.74 -25.92
CA GLY A 682 14.54 -1.77 -25.27
C GLY A 682 14.02 -1.40 -23.88
N ILE A 683 14.85 -0.74 -23.08
CA ILE A 683 14.45 -0.26 -21.73
C ILE A 683 13.44 0.89 -21.86
N VAL A 684 12.25 0.69 -21.31
CA VAL A 684 11.18 1.68 -21.22
C VAL A 684 11.32 2.43 -19.89
N ASP A 685 11.39 3.75 -19.95
CA ASP A 685 11.55 4.60 -18.75
C ASP A 685 10.21 4.93 -18.07
N ARG A 686 9.13 4.96 -18.83
CA ARG A 686 7.80 5.32 -18.34
C ARG A 686 6.69 4.68 -19.15
N VAL A 687 5.66 4.20 -18.49
CA VAL A 687 4.41 3.75 -19.12
C VAL A 687 3.31 4.72 -18.77
N PHE A 688 2.64 5.22 -19.80
CA PHE A 688 1.46 6.06 -19.66
C PHE A 688 0.22 5.35 -20.18
N THR A 689 -0.87 5.50 -19.44
CA THR A 689 -2.17 4.97 -19.88
C THR A 689 -3.24 6.03 -19.75
N ARG A 690 -3.99 6.20 -20.83
CA ARG A 690 -5.28 6.88 -20.83
C ARG A 690 -6.31 5.90 -21.41
N ILE A 691 -6.92 5.10 -20.53
CA ILE A 691 -7.84 4.01 -20.91
C ILE A 691 -9.13 4.19 -20.10
N GLY A 692 -10.26 4.37 -20.83
CA GLY A 692 -11.60 4.48 -20.26
C GLY A 692 -11.89 5.79 -19.50
N ALA A 693 -13.15 6.19 -19.42
CA ALA A 693 -13.62 7.31 -18.61
C ALA A 693 -13.92 6.81 -17.19
N SER A 694 -13.11 7.18 -16.19
CA SER A 694 -13.54 7.04 -14.80
C SER A 694 -14.40 8.24 -14.43
N ASP A 695 -15.69 8.05 -14.27
CA ASP A 695 -16.59 9.06 -13.68
C ASP A 695 -16.19 9.32 -12.24
N ASN A 696 -15.40 10.35 -12.03
CA ASN A 696 -15.05 10.82 -10.68
C ASN A 696 -16.02 11.93 -10.24
N LEU A 697 -17.30 11.58 -10.14
CA LEU A 697 -18.38 12.47 -9.72
C LEU A 697 -18.11 13.13 -8.35
N ALA A 698 -17.31 12.50 -7.50
CA ALA A 698 -16.97 12.99 -6.17
C ALA A 698 -16.12 14.27 -6.15
N ARG A 699 -15.45 14.64 -7.28
CA ARG A 699 -14.59 15.84 -7.37
C ARG A 699 -15.17 16.98 -8.19
N GLY A 700 -16.40 16.86 -8.73
CA GLY A 700 -17.08 17.92 -9.49
C GLY A 700 -16.36 18.38 -10.76
N ARG A 701 -15.42 17.59 -11.33
CA ARG A 701 -14.73 17.91 -12.58
C ARG A 701 -15.42 17.18 -13.73
N SER A 702 -15.58 17.85 -14.86
CA SER A 702 -16.05 17.23 -16.11
C SER A 702 -15.09 16.09 -16.50
N THR A 703 -15.63 14.96 -16.97
CA THR A 703 -14.87 13.83 -17.52
C THR A 703 -13.89 14.27 -18.61
N PHE A 704 -14.31 15.19 -19.47
CA PHE A 704 -13.46 15.80 -20.50
C PHE A 704 -12.27 16.57 -19.91
N MET A 705 -12.47 17.36 -18.84
CA MET A 705 -11.38 18.10 -18.19
C MET A 705 -10.35 17.15 -17.53
N VAL A 706 -10.80 16.05 -16.95
CA VAL A 706 -9.91 15.02 -16.40
C VAL A 706 -9.10 14.40 -17.54
N GLU A 707 -9.76 14.03 -18.64
CA GLU A 707 -9.12 13.47 -19.83
C GLU A 707 -8.05 14.40 -20.41
N MET A 708 -8.36 15.69 -20.56
CA MET A 708 -7.40 16.68 -21.08
C MET A 708 -6.24 16.91 -20.13
N THR A 709 -6.47 16.88 -18.82
CA THR A 709 -5.40 17.00 -17.83
C THR A 709 -4.43 15.81 -17.87
N GLU A 710 -4.95 14.59 -17.99
CA GLU A 710 -4.16 13.36 -18.14
C GLU A 710 -3.36 13.39 -19.46
N THR A 711 -4.00 13.76 -20.57
CA THR A 711 -3.36 13.88 -21.88
C THR A 711 -2.26 14.95 -21.87
N ALA A 712 -2.51 16.11 -21.29
CA ALA A 712 -1.48 17.16 -21.14
C ALA A 712 -0.29 16.67 -20.31
N ALA A 713 -0.54 15.93 -19.21
CA ALA A 713 0.52 15.35 -18.41
C ALA A 713 1.42 14.40 -19.24
N ILE A 714 0.81 13.57 -20.09
CA ILE A 714 1.53 12.68 -21.01
C ILE A 714 2.39 13.49 -21.98
N LEU A 715 1.79 14.43 -22.72
CA LEU A 715 2.47 15.22 -23.73
C LEU A 715 3.67 16.03 -23.18
N HIS A 716 3.58 16.52 -21.94
CA HIS A 716 4.64 17.30 -21.30
C HIS A 716 5.76 16.46 -20.68
N THR A 717 5.53 15.21 -20.32
CA THR A 717 6.48 14.43 -19.52
C THR A 717 6.97 13.14 -20.17
N ALA A 718 6.41 12.73 -21.29
CA ALA A 718 6.85 11.59 -22.06
C ALA A 718 8.22 11.84 -22.73
N THR A 719 9.03 10.81 -22.84
CA THR A 719 10.33 10.79 -23.51
C THR A 719 10.29 9.82 -24.70
N ALA A 720 11.32 9.80 -25.52
CA ALA A 720 11.42 8.84 -26.61
C ALA A 720 11.46 7.37 -26.14
N ARG A 721 11.85 7.09 -24.87
CA ARG A 721 11.86 5.75 -24.29
C ARG A 721 10.54 5.37 -23.61
N SER A 722 9.55 6.26 -23.61
CA SER A 722 8.25 5.99 -22.98
C SER A 722 7.36 5.11 -23.86
N LEU A 723 6.49 4.32 -23.23
CA LEU A 723 5.39 3.60 -23.87
C LEU A 723 4.08 4.31 -23.52
N ILE A 724 3.34 4.72 -24.54
CA ILE A 724 2.11 5.49 -24.39
C ILE A 724 0.91 4.69 -24.90
N LEU A 725 -0.13 4.55 -24.08
CA LEU A 725 -1.37 3.85 -24.40
C LEU A 725 -2.53 4.84 -24.29
N LEU A 726 -3.11 5.18 -25.43
CA LEU A 726 -4.21 6.13 -25.53
C LEU A 726 -5.45 5.40 -26.06
N ASP A 727 -6.52 5.43 -25.31
CA ASP A 727 -7.79 4.78 -25.69
C ASP A 727 -8.90 5.83 -25.76
N GLU A 728 -9.38 6.10 -26.96
CA GLU A 728 -10.55 6.92 -27.24
C GLU A 728 -10.46 8.38 -26.75
N ILE A 729 -9.37 9.08 -27.08
CA ILE A 729 -9.23 10.51 -26.76
C ILE A 729 -10.26 11.35 -27.54
N GLY A 730 -10.86 12.34 -26.87
CA GLY A 730 -11.77 13.33 -27.45
C GLY A 730 -13.26 12.96 -27.37
N ARG A 731 -13.64 11.89 -26.65
CA ARG A 731 -15.06 11.47 -26.54
C ARG A 731 -15.93 12.41 -25.70
N GLY A 732 -15.33 13.21 -24.82
CA GLY A 732 -16.07 14.07 -23.88
C GLY A 732 -16.53 15.41 -24.44
N THR A 733 -16.35 15.67 -25.75
CA THR A 733 -16.70 16.91 -26.44
C THR A 733 -17.38 16.66 -27.78
N SER A 734 -17.55 17.69 -28.60
CA SER A 734 -18.10 17.51 -29.96
C SER A 734 -17.17 16.63 -30.81
N THR A 735 -17.75 15.88 -31.76
CA THR A 735 -17.00 14.94 -32.61
C THR A 735 -15.82 15.61 -33.32
N TYR A 736 -16.01 16.79 -33.87
CA TYR A 736 -14.98 17.53 -34.60
C TYR A 736 -13.86 18.09 -33.68
N ASP A 737 -14.19 18.62 -32.50
CA ASP A 737 -13.22 19.08 -31.55
C ASP A 737 -12.40 17.89 -31.02
N GLY A 738 -13.06 16.76 -30.74
CA GLY A 738 -12.42 15.54 -30.30
C GLY A 738 -11.44 14.99 -31.35
N LEU A 739 -11.85 14.93 -32.59
CA LEU A 739 -11.02 14.55 -33.76
C LEU A 739 -9.81 15.49 -33.92
N ALA A 740 -10.02 16.80 -33.85
CA ALA A 740 -8.95 17.79 -34.00
C ALA A 740 -7.90 17.67 -32.90
N ILE A 741 -8.33 17.46 -31.64
CA ILE A 741 -7.43 17.26 -30.52
C ILE A 741 -6.65 15.95 -30.67
N ALA A 742 -7.30 14.84 -31.04
CA ALA A 742 -6.66 13.57 -31.25
C ALA A 742 -5.63 13.61 -32.39
N TRP A 743 -5.98 14.28 -33.50
CA TRP A 743 -5.07 14.50 -34.63
C TRP A 743 -3.82 15.26 -34.22
N ALA A 744 -3.98 16.42 -33.59
CA ALA A 744 -2.87 17.25 -33.13
C ALA A 744 -2.00 16.54 -32.07
N ALA A 745 -2.61 15.71 -31.21
CA ALA A 745 -1.87 14.92 -30.24
C ALA A 745 -0.98 13.88 -30.91
N ILE A 746 -1.44 13.18 -31.95
CA ILE A 746 -0.64 12.22 -32.73
C ILE A 746 0.52 12.94 -33.45
N GLU A 747 0.24 14.09 -34.10
CA GLU A 747 1.30 14.88 -34.74
C GLU A 747 2.37 15.33 -33.73
N TYR A 748 1.96 15.80 -32.56
CA TYR A 748 2.88 16.22 -31.50
C TYR A 748 3.74 15.05 -31.00
N LEU A 749 3.12 13.90 -30.71
CA LEU A 749 3.81 12.68 -30.29
C LEU A 749 4.83 12.22 -31.35
N HIS A 750 4.44 12.24 -32.63
CA HIS A 750 5.32 11.86 -33.74
C HIS A 750 6.49 12.84 -33.92
N ALA A 751 6.24 14.15 -33.94
CA ALA A 751 7.24 15.14 -34.30
C ALA A 751 8.18 15.50 -33.13
N ARG A 752 7.65 15.55 -31.89
CA ARG A 752 8.37 16.08 -30.71
C ARG A 752 8.79 15.02 -29.73
N VAL A 753 7.90 14.13 -29.34
CA VAL A 753 8.14 13.14 -28.27
C VAL A 753 8.86 11.91 -28.80
N ARG A 754 8.41 11.40 -29.95
CA ARG A 754 8.89 10.17 -30.59
C ARG A 754 8.80 8.91 -29.71
N ALA A 755 7.83 8.87 -28.82
CA ALA A 755 7.58 7.72 -27.95
C ALA A 755 6.83 6.62 -28.70
N LYS A 756 7.07 5.37 -28.34
CA LYS A 756 6.30 4.23 -28.80
C LYS A 756 4.84 4.36 -28.34
N THR A 757 3.90 4.45 -29.28
CA THR A 757 2.52 4.80 -28.94
C THR A 757 1.52 3.83 -29.57
N LEU A 758 0.57 3.31 -28.75
CA LEU A 758 -0.64 2.63 -29.18
C LEU A 758 -1.83 3.56 -28.98
N PHE A 759 -2.49 3.90 -30.07
CA PHE A 759 -3.60 4.85 -30.10
C PHE A 759 -4.88 4.16 -30.59
N ALA A 760 -5.73 3.70 -29.68
CA ALA A 760 -7.04 3.15 -30.06
C ALA A 760 -8.07 4.26 -30.25
N THR A 761 -8.82 4.20 -31.33
CA THR A 761 -9.77 5.25 -31.70
C THR A 761 -11.01 4.71 -32.42
N HIS A 762 -12.07 5.53 -32.40
CA HIS A 762 -13.23 5.38 -33.25
C HIS A 762 -13.29 6.40 -34.41
N TYR A 763 -12.33 7.34 -34.39
CA TYR A 763 -12.22 8.30 -35.51
C TYR A 763 -11.45 7.63 -36.66
N PHE A 764 -12.19 7.24 -37.72
CA PHE A 764 -11.60 6.59 -38.91
C PHE A 764 -10.70 7.56 -39.67
N GLU A 765 -11.01 8.85 -39.61
CA GLU A 765 -10.26 9.93 -40.26
C GLU A 765 -8.76 9.95 -39.78
N LEU A 766 -8.49 9.52 -38.56
CA LEU A 766 -7.11 9.42 -38.04
C LEU A 766 -6.27 8.38 -38.81
N THR A 767 -6.88 7.48 -39.55
CA THR A 767 -6.18 6.51 -40.42
C THR A 767 -5.47 7.17 -41.57
N GLU A 768 -5.89 8.36 -42.01
CA GLU A 768 -5.27 9.15 -43.06
C GLU A 768 -3.88 9.67 -42.66
N LEU A 769 -3.59 9.76 -41.36
CA LEU A 769 -2.27 10.18 -40.85
C LEU A 769 -1.13 9.26 -41.31
N THR A 770 -1.40 8.02 -41.67
CA THR A 770 -0.37 7.10 -42.19
C THR A 770 0.16 7.51 -43.55
N GLU A 771 -0.59 8.27 -44.32
CA GLU A 771 -0.18 8.81 -45.61
C GLU A 771 0.75 10.05 -45.43
N GLN A 772 0.57 10.76 -44.34
CA GLN A 772 1.25 12.04 -44.09
C GLN A 772 2.46 11.88 -43.17
N LEU A 773 2.47 10.92 -42.25
CA LEU A 773 3.46 10.74 -41.20
C LEU A 773 4.16 9.38 -41.36
N SER A 774 5.46 9.41 -41.69
CA SER A 774 6.28 8.20 -41.83
C SER A 774 6.46 7.54 -40.47
N GLY A 775 6.02 6.50 -40.05
CA GLY A 775 6.15 5.88 -38.71
C GLY A 775 4.80 5.74 -38.00
N VAL A 776 3.75 6.30 -38.56
CA VAL A 776 2.38 6.01 -38.15
C VAL A 776 1.87 4.83 -38.99
N LYS A 777 1.27 3.82 -38.33
CA LYS A 777 0.73 2.62 -38.98
C LYS A 777 -0.68 2.33 -38.51
N ASN A 778 -1.53 1.90 -39.45
CA ASN A 778 -2.89 1.50 -39.15
C ASN A 778 -2.95 0.01 -38.85
N TYR A 779 -3.67 -0.32 -37.79
CA TYR A 779 -4.06 -1.67 -37.43
C TYR A 779 -5.55 -1.71 -37.09
N HIS A 780 -6.15 -2.85 -37.26
CA HIS A 780 -7.57 -3.04 -36.92
C HIS A 780 -7.83 -4.37 -36.23
N VAL A 781 -8.91 -4.43 -35.45
CA VAL A 781 -9.38 -5.68 -34.86
C VAL A 781 -10.27 -6.39 -35.88
N SER A 782 -9.88 -7.61 -36.26
CA SER A 782 -10.56 -8.40 -37.28
C SER A 782 -11.93 -8.88 -36.84
N VAL A 783 -12.90 -8.77 -37.76
CA VAL A 783 -14.29 -9.14 -37.56
C VAL A 783 -14.72 -10.04 -38.69
N LYS A 784 -15.49 -11.09 -38.41
CA LYS A 784 -16.05 -11.98 -39.39
C LYS A 784 -17.57 -11.88 -39.40
N GLU A 785 -18.14 -11.57 -40.57
CA GLU A 785 -19.57 -11.60 -40.75
C GLU A 785 -20.00 -13.00 -41.22
N THR A 786 -20.92 -13.62 -40.50
CA THR A 786 -21.45 -14.95 -40.84
C THR A 786 -22.96 -14.99 -40.60
N GLY A 787 -23.75 -15.16 -41.68
CA GLY A 787 -25.19 -15.35 -41.58
C GLY A 787 -25.97 -14.16 -40.99
N GLY A 788 -25.48 -12.91 -41.14
CA GLY A 788 -26.12 -11.70 -40.59
C GLY A 788 -25.82 -11.46 -39.10
N SER A 789 -24.86 -12.19 -38.56
CA SER A 789 -24.27 -11.94 -37.23
C SER A 789 -22.78 -11.67 -37.35
N VAL A 790 -22.27 -10.84 -36.44
CA VAL A 790 -20.85 -10.45 -36.37
C VAL A 790 -20.15 -11.25 -35.29
N VAL A 791 -19.03 -11.89 -35.65
CA VAL A 791 -18.16 -12.62 -34.75
C VAL A 791 -16.85 -11.85 -34.63
N PHE A 792 -16.48 -11.46 -33.41
CA PHE A 792 -15.22 -10.79 -33.11
C PHE A 792 -14.10 -11.83 -33.02
N LEU A 793 -13.13 -11.77 -33.94
CA LEU A 793 -12.01 -12.69 -33.97
C LEU A 793 -10.95 -12.37 -32.92
N ARG A 794 -11.02 -11.18 -32.30
CA ARG A 794 -10.07 -10.67 -31.30
C ARG A 794 -8.62 -10.66 -31.79
N ARG A 795 -8.41 -10.64 -33.08
CA ARG A 795 -7.12 -10.62 -33.76
C ARG A 795 -6.84 -9.23 -34.29
N VAL A 796 -5.63 -8.73 -34.02
CA VAL A 796 -5.16 -7.43 -34.52
C VAL A 796 -4.36 -7.66 -35.79
N GLU A 797 -4.73 -7.00 -36.88
CA GLU A 797 -4.12 -7.15 -38.19
C GLU A 797 -3.75 -5.78 -38.78
N PRO A 798 -2.68 -5.69 -39.60
CA PRO A 798 -2.30 -4.45 -40.26
C PRO A 798 -3.40 -3.95 -41.20
N GLY A 799 -3.55 -2.65 -41.31
CA GLY A 799 -4.54 -1.99 -42.19
C GLY A 799 -5.62 -1.25 -41.37
N ALA A 800 -6.43 -0.45 -42.08
CA ALA A 800 -7.56 0.24 -41.50
C ALA A 800 -8.79 -0.68 -41.48
N ALA A 801 -9.71 -0.49 -40.53
CA ALA A 801 -10.99 -1.17 -40.56
C ALA A 801 -11.90 -0.57 -41.67
N ASP A 802 -12.61 -1.42 -42.42
CA ASP A 802 -13.44 -0.99 -43.55
C ASP A 802 -14.74 -0.32 -43.09
N ARG A 803 -15.23 -0.59 -41.87
CA ARG A 803 -16.56 -0.16 -41.39
C ARG A 803 -16.60 -0.02 -39.86
N SER A 804 -17.58 0.80 -39.40
CA SER A 804 -17.96 0.79 -37.99
C SER A 804 -18.99 -0.33 -37.73
N TYR A 805 -18.84 -1.06 -36.63
CA TYR A 805 -19.73 -2.16 -36.23
C TYR A 805 -20.64 -1.79 -35.05
N GLY A 806 -20.82 -0.48 -34.76
CA GLY A 806 -21.61 -0.01 -33.61
C GLY A 806 -23.05 -0.50 -33.61
N ILE A 807 -23.71 -0.53 -34.76
CA ILE A 807 -25.10 -1.00 -34.88
C ILE A 807 -25.18 -2.51 -34.64
N GLU A 808 -24.18 -3.28 -35.08
CA GLU A 808 -24.15 -4.73 -34.87
C GLU A 808 -23.91 -5.06 -33.38
N VAL A 809 -23.04 -4.29 -32.72
CA VAL A 809 -22.85 -4.39 -31.24
C VAL A 809 -24.15 -4.05 -30.50
N ALA A 810 -24.87 -3.02 -30.93
CA ALA A 810 -26.17 -2.64 -30.37
C ALA A 810 -27.21 -3.77 -30.49
N LYS A 811 -27.23 -4.45 -31.67
CA LYS A 811 -28.06 -5.64 -31.89
C LYS A 811 -27.70 -6.79 -30.94
N LEU A 812 -26.39 -7.06 -30.75
CA LEU A 812 -25.90 -8.08 -29.81
C LEU A 812 -26.25 -7.74 -28.36
N ALA A 813 -26.28 -6.45 -28.03
CA ALA A 813 -26.69 -5.97 -26.69
C ALA A 813 -28.20 -6.05 -26.46
N GLY A 814 -29.00 -6.48 -27.47
CA GLY A 814 -30.43 -6.69 -27.33
C GLY A 814 -31.31 -5.47 -27.59
N LEU A 815 -30.81 -4.45 -28.35
CA LEU A 815 -31.65 -3.36 -28.77
C LEU A 815 -32.83 -3.87 -29.63
N PRO A 816 -34.05 -3.25 -29.55
CA PRO A 816 -35.20 -3.61 -30.36
C PRO A 816 -34.85 -3.59 -31.83
N ASN A 817 -35.30 -4.59 -32.57
CA ASN A 817 -34.96 -4.74 -34.00
C ASN A 817 -35.37 -3.53 -34.85
N GLU A 818 -36.48 -2.88 -34.50
CA GLU A 818 -36.98 -1.65 -35.17
C GLU A 818 -35.96 -0.51 -35.06
N VAL A 819 -35.33 -0.35 -33.89
CA VAL A 819 -34.26 0.66 -33.64
C VAL A 819 -33.02 0.33 -34.47
N VAL A 820 -32.62 -0.95 -34.52
CA VAL A 820 -31.47 -1.43 -35.29
C VAL A 820 -31.67 -1.19 -36.81
N VAL A 821 -32.86 -1.49 -37.34
CA VAL A 821 -33.19 -1.26 -38.75
C VAL A 821 -33.15 0.25 -39.07
N ARG A 822 -33.80 1.07 -38.25
CA ARG A 822 -33.78 2.53 -38.45
C ARG A 822 -32.39 3.14 -38.34
N ALA A 823 -31.56 2.67 -37.38
CA ALA A 823 -30.17 3.11 -37.25
C ALA A 823 -29.33 2.83 -38.52
N ARG A 824 -29.54 1.67 -39.18
CA ARG A 824 -28.89 1.37 -40.47
C ARG A 824 -29.33 2.29 -41.59
N GLU A 825 -30.63 2.60 -41.66
CA GLU A 825 -31.15 3.55 -42.65
C GLU A 825 -30.52 4.94 -42.49
N VAL A 826 -30.50 5.46 -41.23
CA VAL A 826 -29.88 6.76 -40.91
C VAL A 826 -28.41 6.76 -41.25
N LEU A 827 -27.67 5.69 -40.91
CA LEU A 827 -26.24 5.58 -41.24
C LEU A 827 -26.02 5.63 -42.77
N ALA A 828 -26.80 4.86 -43.54
CA ALA A 828 -26.72 4.85 -44.99
C ALA A 828 -27.04 6.23 -45.62
N GLU A 829 -27.97 6.99 -45.04
CA GLU A 829 -28.28 8.37 -45.47
C GLU A 829 -27.09 9.31 -45.25
N HIS A 830 -26.41 9.20 -44.10
CA HIS A 830 -25.23 10.00 -43.79
C HIS A 830 -24.03 9.63 -44.67
N GLU A 831 -23.68 8.36 -44.81
CA GLU A 831 -22.61 7.89 -45.69
C GLU A 831 -22.82 8.28 -47.16
N SER A 832 -24.06 8.26 -47.63
CA SER A 832 -24.39 8.70 -49.01
C SER A 832 -24.23 10.21 -49.19
N SER A 833 -24.45 11.00 -48.14
CA SER A 833 -24.28 12.47 -48.20
C SER A 833 -22.80 12.85 -48.20
N GLU A 834 -21.95 12.15 -47.44
CA GLU A 834 -20.50 12.36 -47.43
C GLU A 834 -19.85 11.96 -48.77
N ARG A 835 -20.27 10.84 -49.38
CA ARG A 835 -19.78 10.43 -50.71
C ARG A 835 -20.14 11.43 -51.80
N ARG A 836 -21.32 12.03 -51.79
CA ARG A 836 -21.72 13.08 -52.73
C ARG A 836 -20.88 14.35 -52.56
N LEU A 837 -20.47 14.68 -51.37
CA LEU A 837 -19.57 15.81 -51.12
C LEU A 837 -18.14 15.54 -51.61
N SER A 838 -17.60 14.32 -51.42
CA SER A 838 -16.26 13.95 -51.91
C SER A 838 -16.21 13.79 -53.45
N GLU A 839 -17.25 13.31 -54.09
CA GLU A 839 -17.34 13.21 -55.56
C GLU A 839 -17.41 14.59 -56.23
N HIS A 840 -17.90 15.64 -55.56
CA HIS A 840 -17.86 17.01 -56.06
C HIS A 840 -16.53 17.74 -55.87
N LEU A 841 -15.61 17.14 -55.11
CA LEU A 841 -14.28 17.70 -54.81
C LEU A 841 -13.13 17.06 -55.58
N THR A 842 -13.38 16.14 -56.53
CA THR A 842 -12.37 15.59 -57.44
C THR A 842 -11.99 16.63 -58.49
N PRO A 843 -10.75 17.22 -58.54
CA PRO A 843 -10.40 18.24 -59.50
C PRO A 843 -10.08 17.61 -60.87
N GLY A 844 -10.93 17.91 -61.89
CA GLY A 844 -10.54 17.86 -63.28
C GLY A 844 -9.82 19.16 -63.62
N SER A 845 -8.53 19.08 -63.99
CA SER A 845 -7.62 19.97 -64.71
C SER A 845 -7.55 21.47 -64.37
N SER A 846 -6.35 21.84 -63.92
CA SER A 846 -5.58 23.07 -64.14
C SER A 846 -6.29 24.43 -64.10
N THR A 847 -6.00 25.22 -63.01
CA THR A 847 -5.41 26.58 -63.07
C THR A 847 -5.49 27.29 -61.74
N GLU A 848 -4.38 27.83 -61.27
CA GLU A 848 -4.08 28.83 -60.23
C GLU A 848 -4.52 28.57 -58.76
N PRO A 849 -3.73 28.96 -57.77
CA PRO A 849 -3.98 28.65 -56.36
C PRO A 849 -4.96 29.65 -55.75
N GLU A 850 -6.19 29.26 -55.64
CA GLU A 850 -7.17 29.94 -54.79
C GLU A 850 -6.96 29.47 -53.35
N ARG A 851 -7.00 30.43 -52.43
CA ARG A 851 -6.92 30.22 -50.99
C ARG A 851 -7.97 29.21 -50.50
N PRO A 852 -7.65 28.33 -49.53
CA PRO A 852 -8.62 27.36 -49.05
C PRO A 852 -9.81 28.04 -48.41
N THR A 853 -10.98 27.90 -49.02
CA THR A 853 -12.26 28.30 -48.43
C THR A 853 -12.68 27.20 -47.44
N GLN A 854 -12.61 27.48 -46.14
CA GLN A 854 -13.09 26.61 -45.08
C GLN A 854 -14.60 26.45 -45.23
N LEU A 855 -15.07 25.25 -45.60
CA LEU A 855 -16.50 24.91 -45.66
C LEU A 855 -17.05 24.75 -44.25
N THR A 856 -17.73 25.72 -43.73
CA THR A 856 -18.51 25.65 -42.51
C THR A 856 -19.85 24.96 -42.78
N ILE A 857 -20.03 23.74 -42.28
CA ILE A 857 -21.27 22.94 -42.43
C ILE A 857 -22.40 23.50 -41.55
N PHE A 858 -22.08 24.36 -40.60
CA PHE A 858 -23.08 25.14 -39.86
C PHE A 858 -22.93 26.61 -40.18
N THR A 859 -23.87 27.17 -40.94
CA THR A 859 -24.02 28.61 -41.00
C THR A 859 -24.54 29.11 -39.66
N PRO A 860 -23.77 29.89 -38.89
CA PRO A 860 -24.32 30.52 -37.68
C PRO A 860 -25.54 31.36 -38.09
N LEU A 861 -26.61 31.33 -37.29
CA LEU A 861 -27.80 32.19 -37.47
C LEU A 861 -27.43 33.67 -37.66
N SER A 862 -26.25 34.08 -37.27
CA SER A 862 -25.66 35.40 -37.43
C SER A 862 -25.09 35.70 -38.82
N GLN A 863 -24.87 34.72 -39.72
CA GLN A 863 -24.22 34.92 -41.01
C GLN A 863 -25.05 35.77 -41.98
N PRO A 864 -26.38 35.59 -42.13
CA PRO A 864 -27.23 36.47 -42.94
C PRO A 864 -27.25 37.92 -42.43
N VAL A 865 -27.08 38.10 -41.12
CA VAL A 865 -27.02 39.45 -40.46
C VAL A 865 -25.69 40.11 -40.80
N LEU A 866 -24.58 39.37 -40.78
CA LEU A 866 -23.24 39.87 -41.16
C LEU A 866 -23.14 40.23 -42.64
N GLU A 867 -23.78 39.45 -43.52
CA GLU A 867 -23.86 39.77 -44.99
C GLU A 867 -24.65 41.02 -45.26
N LYS A 868 -25.81 41.18 -44.62
CA LYS A 868 -26.58 42.42 -44.69
C LYS A 868 -25.79 43.62 -44.15
N LEU A 869 -25.07 43.51 -43.08
CA LEU A 869 -24.22 44.56 -42.49
C LEU A 869 -23.05 44.94 -43.41
N ARG A 870 -22.51 44.03 -44.22
CA ARG A 870 -21.43 44.28 -45.18
C ARG A 870 -21.91 45.00 -46.44
N GLU A 871 -23.18 44.84 -46.83
CA GLU A 871 -23.77 45.46 -48.00
C GLU A 871 -24.27 46.88 -47.74
N VAL A 872 -24.31 47.31 -46.47
CA VAL A 872 -24.83 48.63 -46.06
C VAL A 872 -23.82 49.74 -46.35
N ASP A 873 -24.17 50.67 -47.17
CA ASP A 873 -23.39 51.89 -47.43
C ASP A 873 -23.74 52.95 -46.35
N LEU A 874 -22.82 53.07 -45.37
CA LEU A 874 -23.00 53.96 -44.21
C LEU A 874 -23.08 55.42 -44.59
N ASP A 875 -22.49 55.88 -45.71
CA ASP A 875 -22.46 57.27 -46.17
C ASP A 875 -23.79 57.71 -46.80
N ARG A 876 -24.69 56.80 -47.07
CA ARG A 876 -26.01 57.10 -47.69
C ARG A 876 -27.20 56.88 -46.73
N LEU A 877 -26.97 56.43 -45.52
CA LEU A 877 -28.00 56.17 -44.51
C LEU A 877 -28.33 57.42 -43.71
N THR A 878 -29.57 57.74 -43.54
CA THR A 878 -30.01 58.74 -42.53
C THR A 878 -30.02 58.10 -41.15
N PRO A 879 -29.88 58.90 -40.08
CA PRO A 879 -29.89 58.37 -38.70
C PRO A 879 -31.14 57.56 -38.35
N LEU A 880 -32.27 57.83 -38.93
CA LEU A 880 -33.53 57.11 -38.71
C LEU A 880 -33.52 55.76 -39.41
N GLU A 881 -32.98 55.72 -40.62
CA GLU A 881 -32.83 54.46 -41.39
C GLU A 881 -31.80 53.52 -40.77
N ALA A 882 -30.69 54.06 -40.21
CA ALA A 882 -29.70 53.30 -39.49
C ALA A 882 -30.30 52.67 -38.23
N LEU A 883 -31.17 53.37 -37.50
CA LEU A 883 -31.83 52.87 -36.31
C LEU A 883 -32.86 51.78 -36.61
N ASN A 884 -33.57 51.94 -37.69
CA ASN A 884 -34.56 50.95 -38.21
C ASN A 884 -33.82 49.64 -38.67
N LEU A 885 -32.70 49.80 -39.37
CA LEU A 885 -31.87 48.66 -39.83
C LEU A 885 -31.30 47.93 -38.64
N LEU A 886 -30.79 48.62 -37.65
CA LEU A 886 -30.29 48.00 -36.36
C LEU A 886 -31.40 47.25 -35.63
N ALA A 887 -32.62 47.79 -35.59
CA ALA A 887 -33.80 47.15 -34.99
C ALA A 887 -34.24 45.90 -35.76
N GLU A 888 -34.10 45.92 -37.10
CA GLU A 888 -34.37 44.76 -37.95
C GLU A 888 -33.35 43.66 -37.78
N LEU A 889 -32.03 44.02 -37.79
CA LEU A 889 -30.93 43.07 -37.56
C LEU A 889 -31.00 42.45 -36.17
N LYS A 890 -31.36 43.20 -35.16
CA LYS A 890 -31.53 42.67 -33.78
C LYS A 890 -32.67 41.64 -33.72
N ARG A 891 -33.82 41.88 -34.40
CA ARG A 891 -34.92 40.89 -34.45
C ARG A 891 -34.57 39.62 -35.20
N GLN A 892 -33.54 39.63 -36.02
CA GLN A 892 -33.05 38.43 -36.72
C GLN A 892 -32.02 37.64 -35.91
N ILE A 893 -31.52 38.20 -34.82
CA ILE A 893 -30.59 37.55 -33.90
C ILE A 893 -31.30 36.94 -32.66
N ASP A 894 -32.39 37.66 -32.19
CA ASP A 894 -33.30 37.11 -31.16
C ASP A 894 -34.26 36.05 -31.73
#